data_e6d134f781b11eb09f10c87a227a8070
#
_entry.id   e6d134f781b11eb09f10c87a227a8070
#
_cell.length_a   1.000
_cell.length_b   1.000
_cell.length_c   1.000
_cell.angle_alpha   90.00
_cell.angle_beta   90.00
_cell.angle_gamma   90.00
#
_symmetry.space_group_name_H-M   'P 1'
#
loop_
_entity.id
_entity.type
_entity.pdbx_description
1 polymer ?
#
loop_
_entity_poly.entity_id
_entity_poly.type
_entity_poly.pdbx_seq_one_letter_code
_entity_poly.pdbx_strand_id
1 'polypeptide(L)'
;MNEQQRIIVPLLPLRGLLVFPTMVLHLDVGREKSVQALEKAMMNDHFIFLTTQKDTSIEEPTEDDFFAMGTLTQVKQMLKLPNGTFRVLVEGLKRGKIEKFLQTDDYFEAQIQIYENEEIKDVEEEALMRMVLDLFEQYTKMSKKISAETFVSVQDIEEPGRLADIVASYLPLKLKDKQDLLEKVNVKERMNAIITFLNNEKEVIQLERKIGQRVKQSMERTQKEYYLREQMKAIQKELGEKEGKSSEIEILKEKIEKAGMPDHVFEAAMKELDRYEKLPATSAESAVIRNYLDWLIALPWKIETKDDINMKRAERILNEDHYGLEKVKERVLEYLAVQQLTNTLKGPILCLVGPPGVGKTSLARSIARTLNRKFVRVSLGGIRDESEIRGHRRTYVGAMPGRIIQGMKKAGTINPVFLLDEIDKMSNDFRGDPSSAMLEVLDPEQNKNFSDHYIEETYDLSKVMFIATANDLSSIPGPLRDRMEIISIAGYTEIEKLHIAKDYLIKKQLKEHGLQKQQLQIRDEAILSIVRYFTREAGVRGLERQIAKICRKTAKIITSVEKKRVIVTNKNIEEFLGKKIFHYGQAEKEDQVGVATGLAYTAFGGDTLQIEVALAPGKGKLVLTGKLGDVMKESAQAAFSYVRSSAEKFDIDPTFHEKYDIHIHVPEGAVPKDGPSAGVTITTALVSALTGKPIRREVGMTGEVTLRGRVLAIGGLKEKTLSAHRAGLTTIIIPKDNERDLDDIPESVRKELTFIPVTHVDEVLENAIVGEKSEN
;
A
#
# COMPACT_ATOMS: atom_id res chain seq x y z
N MET A 1 38.02 25.37 31.85
CA MET A 1 37.96 24.01 31.25
C MET A 1 37.59 23.10 32.42
N ASN A 2 36.28 22.83 32.62
CA ASN A 2 35.85 21.88 33.65
C ASN A 2 36.33 20.48 33.20
N GLU A 3 37.09 19.79 34.05
CA GLU A 3 37.42 18.38 33.83
C GLU A 3 36.09 17.62 33.81
N GLN A 4 35.69 17.19 32.64
CA GLN A 4 34.50 16.36 32.44
C GLN A 4 34.76 15.02 33.12
N GLN A 5 34.06 14.76 34.22
CA GLN A 5 34.24 13.58 35.05
C GLN A 5 33.82 12.35 34.26
N ARG A 6 34.78 11.46 33.97
CA ARG A 6 34.56 10.17 33.31
C ARG A 6 34.58 9.08 34.35
N ILE A 7 33.60 8.21 34.32
CA ILE A 7 33.53 7.06 35.20
C ILE A 7 33.22 5.80 34.45
N ILE A 8 33.64 4.67 34.97
CA ILE A 8 33.33 3.34 34.46
C ILE A 8 32.29 2.74 35.39
N VAL A 9 31.15 2.34 34.85
CA VAL A 9 30.04 1.79 35.62
C VAL A 9 29.32 0.69 34.87
N PRO A 10 28.75 -0.31 35.57
CA PRO A 10 27.84 -1.26 35.01
C PRO A 10 26.61 -0.54 34.45
N LEU A 11 26.08 -1.06 33.33
CA LEU A 11 24.95 -0.49 32.61
C LEU A 11 23.77 -1.45 32.63
N LEU A 12 22.58 -0.92 32.87
CA LEU A 12 21.34 -1.68 32.87
C LEU A 12 20.38 -1.06 31.86
N PRO A 13 20.02 -1.80 30.81
CA PRO A 13 19.08 -1.33 29.80
C PRO A 13 17.64 -1.41 30.29
N LEU A 14 16.90 -0.31 30.13
CA LEU A 14 15.49 -0.19 30.50
C LEU A 14 14.59 -0.40 29.27
N ARG A 15 13.53 -1.18 29.43
CA ARG A 15 12.55 -1.46 28.37
C ARG A 15 11.30 -0.60 28.57
N GLY A 16 11.11 0.39 27.69
CA GLY A 16 9.92 1.25 27.73
C GLY A 16 9.83 2.22 28.89
N LEU A 17 10.91 2.36 29.66
CA LEU A 17 11.01 3.23 30.79
C LEU A 17 12.27 4.10 30.69
N LEU A 18 12.18 5.34 31.17
CA LEU A 18 13.30 6.26 31.25
C LEU A 18 13.35 6.86 32.66
N VAL A 19 14.55 7.03 33.16
CA VAL A 19 14.82 7.60 34.49
C VAL A 19 15.48 8.97 34.35
N PHE A 20 14.86 9.99 34.92
CA PHE A 20 15.49 11.32 35.06
C PHE A 20 16.34 11.42 36.30
N PRO A 21 17.32 12.32 36.36
CA PRO A 21 17.96 12.72 37.63
C PRO A 21 16.91 13.07 38.67
N THR A 22 17.20 12.78 39.94
CA THR A 22 16.33 12.98 41.13
C THR A 22 15.09 12.09 41.20
N MET A 23 14.86 11.24 40.21
CA MET A 23 13.73 10.30 40.20
C MET A 23 14.05 9.08 41.04
N VAL A 24 13.12 8.71 41.94
CA VAL A 24 13.22 7.49 42.76
C VAL A 24 12.12 6.52 42.33
N LEU A 25 12.52 5.31 41.96
CA LEU A 25 11.56 4.30 41.51
C LEU A 25 12.03 2.87 41.70
N HIS A 26 11.06 1.94 41.69
CA HIS A 26 11.35 0.52 41.73
C HIS A 26 11.46 -0.03 40.32
N LEU A 27 12.48 -0.87 40.10
CA LEU A 27 12.69 -1.61 38.85
C LEU A 27 12.66 -3.10 39.15
N ASP A 28 11.97 -3.86 38.35
CA ASP A 28 12.00 -5.33 38.35
C ASP A 28 13.00 -5.83 37.29
N VAL A 29 14.09 -6.44 37.73
CA VAL A 29 15.22 -6.87 36.89
C VAL A 29 15.27 -8.38 36.85
N GLY A 30 15.16 -8.95 35.64
CA GLY A 30 15.10 -10.41 35.44
C GLY A 30 16.01 -10.95 34.34
N ARG A 31 16.54 -10.09 33.44
CA ARG A 31 17.47 -10.52 32.40
C ARG A 31 18.83 -10.85 33.02
N GLU A 32 19.46 -11.94 32.60
CA GLU A 32 20.71 -12.44 33.15
C GLU A 32 21.83 -11.38 33.15
N LYS A 33 22.10 -10.74 32.01
CA LYS A 33 23.08 -9.66 31.89
C LYS A 33 22.75 -8.46 32.80
N SER A 34 21.48 -8.15 32.97
CA SER A 34 21.03 -7.05 33.84
C SER A 34 21.19 -7.38 35.32
N VAL A 35 20.97 -8.64 35.69
CA VAL A 35 21.19 -9.13 37.07
C VAL A 35 22.68 -9.07 37.41
N GLN A 36 23.54 -9.55 36.51
CA GLN A 36 25.00 -9.52 36.69
C GLN A 36 25.54 -8.09 36.78
N ALA A 37 25.04 -7.15 35.95
CA ALA A 37 25.37 -5.73 36.03
C ALA A 37 24.99 -5.16 37.38
N LEU A 38 23.85 -5.55 37.94
CA LEU A 38 23.35 -5.10 39.23
C LEU A 38 24.19 -5.68 40.38
N GLU A 39 24.51 -6.95 40.34
CA GLU A 39 25.37 -7.60 41.33
C GLU A 39 26.75 -6.95 41.34
N LYS A 40 27.30 -6.64 40.15
CA LYS A 40 28.57 -5.92 40.05
C LYS A 40 28.50 -4.53 40.64
N ALA A 41 27.42 -3.78 40.40
CA ALA A 41 27.19 -2.46 40.98
C ALA A 41 27.12 -2.54 42.50
N MET A 42 26.46 -3.56 43.08
CA MET A 42 26.35 -3.76 44.55
C MET A 42 27.65 -4.17 45.20
N MET A 43 28.58 -4.79 44.50
CA MET A 43 29.92 -5.14 44.99
C MET A 43 30.86 -3.91 45.02
N ASN A 44 30.54 -2.85 44.27
CA ASN A 44 31.33 -1.63 44.16
C ASN A 44 30.62 -0.47 44.92
N ASP A 45 30.60 0.70 44.32
CA ASP A 45 30.08 1.94 44.93
C ASP A 45 28.54 2.10 44.85
N HIS A 46 27.79 1.04 44.51
CA HIS A 46 26.33 1.02 44.30
C HIS A 46 25.85 1.92 43.17
N PHE A 47 26.72 2.34 42.26
CA PHE A 47 26.36 3.09 41.07
C PHE A 47 26.09 2.19 39.87
N ILE A 48 25.03 2.50 39.15
CA ILE A 48 24.65 1.84 37.90
C ILE A 48 24.16 2.86 36.90
N PHE A 49 24.50 2.68 35.62
CA PHE A 49 24.03 3.58 34.59
C PHE A 49 22.78 3.01 33.93
N LEU A 50 21.69 3.76 33.95
CA LEU A 50 20.43 3.38 33.33
C LEU A 50 20.27 4.07 31.98
N THR A 51 20.12 3.29 30.92
CA THR A 51 19.79 3.80 29.59
C THR A 51 18.58 3.09 29.03
N THR A 52 17.84 3.75 28.16
CA THR A 52 16.62 3.23 27.55
C THR A 52 16.93 2.52 26.24
N GLN A 53 16.30 1.39 26.02
CA GLN A 53 16.34 0.65 24.77
C GLN A 53 15.53 1.38 23.69
N LYS A 54 16.08 1.53 22.45
CA LYS A 54 15.44 2.24 21.33
C LYS A 54 14.18 1.53 20.84
N ASP A 55 14.25 0.20 20.73
CA ASP A 55 13.14 -0.65 20.35
C ASP A 55 12.80 -1.64 21.46
N THR A 56 11.59 -1.54 21.99
CA THR A 56 11.10 -2.41 23.07
C THR A 56 10.80 -3.84 22.63
N SER A 57 10.78 -4.14 21.35
CA SER A 57 10.52 -5.48 20.82
C SER A 57 11.72 -6.42 20.89
N ILE A 58 12.95 -5.88 20.95
CA ILE A 58 14.19 -6.66 20.97
C ILE A 58 14.38 -7.28 22.36
N GLU A 59 14.45 -8.60 22.44
CA GLU A 59 14.63 -9.31 23.71
C GLU A 59 16.07 -9.31 24.18
N GLU A 60 17.04 -9.49 23.29
CA GLU A 60 18.48 -9.43 23.57
C GLU A 60 19.11 -8.25 22.85
N PRO A 61 19.11 -7.07 23.45
CA PRO A 61 19.65 -5.87 22.82
C PRO A 61 21.18 -5.89 22.79
N THR A 62 21.73 -5.31 21.73
CA THR A 62 23.15 -5.03 21.55
C THR A 62 23.47 -3.57 21.91
N GLU A 63 24.74 -3.18 21.89
CA GLU A 63 25.19 -1.81 22.20
C GLU A 63 24.55 -0.74 21.30
N ASP A 64 24.21 -1.07 20.03
CA ASP A 64 23.56 -0.16 19.08
C ASP A 64 22.08 0.08 19.37
N ASP A 65 21.47 -0.77 20.19
CA ASP A 65 20.03 -0.71 20.52
C ASP A 65 19.72 0.25 21.68
N PHE A 66 20.74 0.86 22.29
CA PHE A 66 20.57 1.79 23.41
C PHE A 66 20.65 3.24 22.97
N PHE A 67 19.94 4.11 23.70
CA PHE A 67 20.21 5.53 23.61
C PHE A 67 21.56 5.86 24.26
N ALA A 68 22.32 6.76 23.65
CA ALA A 68 23.63 7.13 24.17
C ALA A 68 23.54 7.95 25.46
N MET A 69 22.45 8.70 25.65
CA MET A 69 22.21 9.49 26.88
C MET A 69 21.34 8.68 27.84
N GLY A 70 21.76 8.62 29.09
CA GLY A 70 21.06 7.97 30.17
C GLY A 70 21.29 8.68 31.51
N THR A 71 20.99 7.99 32.60
CA THR A 71 21.11 8.53 33.95
C THR A 71 22.00 7.66 34.81
N LEU A 72 23.03 8.25 35.42
CA LEU A 72 23.78 7.63 36.51
C LEU A 72 22.87 7.55 37.72
N THR A 73 22.68 6.35 38.25
CA THR A 73 21.79 6.09 39.38
C THR A 73 22.51 5.40 40.53
N GLN A 74 22.01 5.59 41.73
CA GLN A 74 22.44 4.86 42.93
C GLN A 74 21.39 3.80 43.27
N VAL A 75 21.85 2.58 43.51
CA VAL A 75 21.01 1.50 44.04
C VAL A 75 20.88 1.69 45.56
N LYS A 76 19.67 1.98 46.03
CA LYS A 76 19.38 2.18 47.44
C LYS A 76 19.00 0.88 48.14
N GLN A 77 18.26 0.02 47.48
CA GLN A 77 17.79 -1.24 48.05
C GLN A 77 17.62 -2.29 46.95
N MET A 78 17.95 -3.52 47.25
CA MET A 78 17.74 -4.66 46.34
C MET A 78 17.07 -5.79 47.13
N LEU A 79 15.97 -6.33 46.55
CA LEU A 79 15.22 -7.43 47.13
C LEU A 79 15.07 -8.55 46.11
N LYS A 80 15.47 -9.76 46.42
CA LYS A 80 15.26 -10.92 45.56
C LYS A 80 13.84 -11.46 45.73
N LEU A 81 13.12 -11.58 44.63
CA LEU A 81 11.74 -12.07 44.65
C LEU A 81 11.70 -13.60 44.46
N PRO A 82 10.61 -14.30 44.87
CA PRO A 82 10.51 -15.76 44.78
C PRO A 82 10.59 -16.30 43.35
N ASN A 83 10.27 -15.51 42.34
CA ASN A 83 10.33 -15.86 40.92
C ASN A 83 11.72 -15.72 40.31
N GLY A 84 12.77 -15.41 41.11
CA GLY A 84 14.14 -15.25 40.63
C GLY A 84 14.48 -13.86 40.08
N THR A 85 13.53 -12.93 39.99
CA THR A 85 13.79 -11.54 39.59
C THR A 85 14.23 -10.69 40.83
N PHE A 86 14.90 -9.59 40.56
CA PHE A 86 15.30 -8.64 41.61
C PHE A 86 14.44 -7.38 41.50
N ARG A 87 13.85 -6.96 42.65
CA ARG A 87 13.23 -5.65 42.76
C ARG A 87 14.23 -4.69 43.37
N VAL A 88 14.50 -3.61 42.66
CA VAL A 88 15.57 -2.67 43.02
C VAL A 88 14.98 -1.29 43.13
N LEU A 89 15.29 -0.60 44.25
CA LEU A 89 15.01 0.82 44.41
C LEU A 89 16.23 1.61 43.95
N VAL A 90 16.05 2.43 42.93
CA VAL A 90 17.09 3.27 42.35
C VAL A 90 16.74 4.75 42.48
N GLU A 91 17.78 5.57 42.68
CA GLU A 91 17.68 7.03 42.66
C GLU A 91 18.56 7.57 41.54
N GLY A 92 17.97 8.33 40.60
CA GLY A 92 18.70 9.03 39.53
C GLY A 92 19.54 10.18 40.16
N LEU A 93 20.81 10.25 39.76
CA LEU A 93 21.73 11.27 40.30
C LEU A 93 22.07 12.32 39.22
N LYS A 94 22.73 11.91 38.15
CA LYS A 94 23.27 12.81 37.14
C LYS A 94 23.00 12.25 35.72
N ARG A 95 22.94 13.12 34.73
CA ARG A 95 22.95 12.73 33.31
C ARG A 95 24.31 12.21 32.94
N GLY A 96 24.33 11.25 32.03
CA GLY A 96 25.56 10.72 31.46
C GLY A 96 25.38 10.33 30.01
N LYS A 97 26.47 10.40 29.26
CA LYS A 97 26.53 9.94 27.89
C LYS A 97 27.52 8.79 27.77
N ILE A 98 27.13 7.72 27.12
CA ILE A 98 28.00 6.58 26.83
C ILE A 98 29.05 7.07 25.82
N GLU A 99 30.32 6.97 26.18
CA GLU A 99 31.44 7.22 25.27
C GLU A 99 31.90 5.91 24.61
N LYS A 100 32.02 4.84 25.41
CA LYS A 100 32.51 3.55 24.92
C LYS A 100 31.99 2.41 25.80
N PHE A 101 31.60 1.31 25.21
CA PHE A 101 31.38 0.05 25.93
C PHE A 101 32.72 -0.63 26.17
N LEU A 102 32.91 -1.13 27.39
CA LEU A 102 34.12 -1.83 27.78
C LEU A 102 33.91 -3.34 27.87
N GLN A 103 32.67 -3.75 28.19
CA GLN A 103 32.27 -5.15 28.23
C GLN A 103 30.81 -5.28 27.80
N THR A 104 30.50 -6.35 27.03
CA THR A 104 29.17 -6.64 26.48
C THR A 104 28.77 -8.10 26.58
N ASP A 105 29.70 -9.00 26.96
CA ASP A 105 29.50 -10.46 26.97
C ASP A 105 28.67 -10.92 28.15
N ASP A 106 29.21 -10.81 29.38
CA ASP A 106 28.54 -11.26 30.61
C ASP A 106 27.52 -10.24 31.11
N TYR A 107 27.88 -8.96 31.09
CA TYR A 107 27.02 -7.83 31.42
C TYR A 107 27.51 -6.60 30.65
N PHE A 108 26.69 -5.56 30.59
CA PHE A 108 27.12 -4.30 30.00
C PHE A 108 27.87 -3.42 30.98
N GLU A 109 29.08 -2.98 30.59
CA GLU A 109 29.87 -2.00 31.31
C GLU A 109 30.35 -0.93 30.35
N ALA A 110 30.18 0.33 30.74
CA ALA A 110 30.50 1.44 29.85
C ALA A 110 31.27 2.54 30.56
N GLN A 111 32.13 3.20 29.81
CA GLN A 111 32.70 4.47 30.20
C GLN A 111 31.67 5.56 29.82
N ILE A 112 31.24 6.30 30.85
CA ILE A 112 30.27 7.37 30.71
C ILE A 112 30.89 8.73 31.01
N GLN A 113 30.50 9.74 30.25
CA GLN A 113 30.78 11.14 30.49
C GLN A 113 29.62 11.72 31.32
N ILE A 114 29.88 12.28 32.46
CA ILE A 114 28.87 12.88 33.33
C ILE A 114 28.69 14.35 32.98
N TYR A 115 27.43 14.80 33.00
CA TYR A 115 27.05 16.18 32.83
C TYR A 115 26.49 16.71 34.18
N GLU A 116 27.11 17.77 34.71
CA GLU A 116 26.61 18.49 35.84
C GLU A 116 25.71 19.63 35.37
N ASN A 117 24.66 19.92 36.10
CA ASN A 117 23.90 21.14 35.90
C ASN A 117 24.77 22.31 36.37
N GLU A 118 25.14 23.23 35.49
CA GLU A 118 25.85 24.45 35.92
C GLU A 118 24.88 25.28 36.76
N GLU A 119 25.24 25.54 38.00
CA GLU A 119 24.50 26.39 38.92
C GLU A 119 24.75 27.89 38.63
N ILE A 120 24.42 28.36 37.46
CA ILE A 120 24.44 29.78 37.14
C ILE A 120 22.99 30.26 37.30
N LYS A 121 22.68 30.91 38.42
CA LYS A 121 21.38 31.60 38.58
C LYS A 121 21.36 32.84 37.70
N ASP A 122 20.91 32.65 36.46
CA ASP A 122 20.64 33.73 35.51
C ASP A 122 19.17 34.18 35.66
N VAL A 123 18.94 35.47 35.51
CA VAL A 123 17.58 36.08 35.58
C VAL A 123 16.62 35.41 34.57
N GLU A 124 17.13 34.96 33.45
CA GLU A 124 16.34 34.22 32.43
C GLU A 124 15.90 32.86 32.96
N GLU A 125 16.76 32.11 33.62
CA GLU A 125 16.40 30.79 34.21
C GLU A 125 15.35 30.94 35.33
N GLU A 126 15.46 31.97 36.15
CA GLU A 126 14.44 32.25 37.15
C GLU A 126 13.08 32.59 36.53
N ALA A 127 13.08 33.35 35.43
CA ALA A 127 11.85 33.65 34.69
C ALA A 127 11.24 32.36 34.09
N LEU A 128 12.07 31.49 33.49
CA LEU A 128 11.64 30.22 32.98
C LEU A 128 11.10 29.26 34.04
N MET A 129 11.73 29.23 35.24
CA MET A 129 11.24 28.48 36.40
C MET A 129 9.81 28.89 36.79
N ARG A 130 9.59 30.19 36.94
CA ARG A 130 8.26 30.73 37.29
C ARG A 130 7.23 30.35 36.21
N MET A 131 7.61 30.43 34.95
CA MET A 131 6.75 30.10 33.85
C MET A 131 6.41 28.60 33.80
N VAL A 132 7.38 27.71 34.07
CA VAL A 132 7.15 26.27 34.18
C VAL A 132 6.22 25.96 35.34
N LEU A 133 6.44 26.55 36.51
CA LEU A 133 5.59 26.36 37.71
C LEU A 133 4.15 26.81 37.44
N ASP A 134 3.94 27.98 36.86
CA ASP A 134 2.61 28.52 36.57
C ASP A 134 1.87 27.62 35.56
N LEU A 135 2.55 27.22 34.48
CA LEU A 135 1.96 26.32 33.49
C LEU A 135 1.69 24.93 34.05
N PHE A 136 2.55 24.40 34.88
CA PHE A 136 2.38 23.11 35.56
C PHE A 136 1.21 23.15 36.54
N GLU A 137 1.06 24.24 37.31
CA GLU A 137 -0.09 24.46 38.18
C GLU A 137 -1.41 24.47 37.35
N GLN A 138 -1.43 25.22 36.25
CA GLN A 138 -2.59 25.26 35.38
C GLN A 138 -2.91 23.90 34.81
N TYR A 139 -1.90 23.15 34.39
CA TYR A 139 -2.04 21.80 33.87
C TYR A 139 -2.60 20.82 34.92
N THR A 140 -2.08 20.84 36.16
CA THR A 140 -2.59 19.97 37.25
C THR A 140 -4.04 20.28 37.61
N LYS A 141 -4.44 21.57 37.61
CA LYS A 141 -5.84 21.98 37.81
C LYS A 141 -6.77 21.57 36.68
N MET A 142 -6.27 21.44 35.46
CA MET A 142 -7.05 21.10 34.28
C MET A 142 -7.06 19.60 33.98
N SER A 143 -5.99 18.90 34.27
CA SER A 143 -5.79 17.48 33.99
C SER A 143 -6.25 16.61 35.14
N LYS A 144 -6.98 15.53 34.88
CA LYS A 144 -7.33 14.52 35.89
C LYS A 144 -6.23 13.46 36.09
N LYS A 145 -5.13 13.57 35.36
CA LYS A 145 -4.04 12.56 35.34
C LYS A 145 -2.99 12.77 36.40
N ILE A 146 -2.88 13.97 36.94
CA ILE A 146 -1.88 14.33 38.00
C ILE A 146 -2.63 14.90 39.18
N SER A 147 -2.27 14.49 40.40
CA SER A 147 -2.90 15.01 41.63
C SER A 147 -2.44 16.43 41.95
N ALA A 148 -3.30 17.20 42.58
CA ALA A 148 -2.92 18.55 43.08
C ALA A 148 -1.77 18.52 44.09
N GLU A 149 -1.62 17.42 44.83
CA GLU A 149 -0.51 17.21 45.81
C GLU A 149 0.85 17.16 45.09
N THR A 150 0.90 16.71 43.84
CA THR A 150 2.13 16.69 43.05
C THR A 150 2.68 18.11 42.79
N PHE A 151 1.81 19.10 42.65
CA PHE A 151 2.26 20.49 42.48
C PHE A 151 2.94 21.01 43.77
N VAL A 152 2.40 20.69 44.94
CA VAL A 152 2.99 21.08 46.22
C VAL A 152 4.41 20.54 46.38
N SER A 153 4.67 19.31 45.93
CA SER A 153 6.01 18.70 46.00
C SER A 153 7.05 19.33 45.05
N VAL A 154 6.60 20.11 44.08
CA VAL A 154 7.46 20.74 43.08
C VAL A 154 7.68 22.23 43.33
N GLN A 155 6.75 22.86 44.06
CA GLN A 155 6.73 24.31 44.29
C GLN A 155 7.97 24.85 44.99
N ASP A 156 8.55 24.08 45.93
CA ASP A 156 9.65 24.50 46.78
C ASP A 156 11.04 24.18 46.19
N ILE A 157 11.12 23.79 44.95
CA ILE A 157 12.38 23.45 44.28
C ILE A 157 13.04 24.73 43.76
N GLU A 158 14.21 25.06 44.28
CA GLU A 158 14.96 26.27 43.92
C GLU A 158 15.95 26.08 42.77
N GLU A 159 16.31 24.84 42.44
CA GLU A 159 17.29 24.51 41.40
C GLU A 159 16.60 24.35 40.04
N PRO A 160 16.95 25.16 38.99
CA PRO A 160 16.27 25.13 37.69
C PRO A 160 16.35 23.78 37.02
N GLY A 161 17.51 23.14 37.01
CA GLY A 161 17.72 21.83 36.39
C GLY A 161 16.94 20.72 37.09
N ARG A 162 16.85 20.74 38.41
CA ARG A 162 16.09 19.79 39.23
C ARG A 162 14.59 19.97 39.02
N LEU A 163 14.12 21.21 38.99
CA LEU A 163 12.72 21.51 38.69
C LEU A 163 12.29 20.94 37.33
N ALA A 164 13.10 21.18 36.29
CA ALA A 164 12.82 20.68 34.96
C ALA A 164 12.72 19.14 34.93
N ASP A 165 13.63 18.45 35.60
CA ASP A 165 13.67 16.99 35.61
C ASP A 165 12.49 16.35 36.35
N ILE A 166 12.13 16.93 37.51
CA ILE A 166 10.99 16.46 38.29
C ILE A 166 9.68 16.73 37.55
N VAL A 167 9.48 17.92 36.96
CA VAL A 167 8.30 18.22 36.17
C VAL A 167 8.22 17.25 34.98
N ALA A 168 9.31 17.02 34.22
CA ALA A 168 9.35 16.09 33.13
C ALA A 168 8.98 14.65 33.53
N SER A 169 9.34 14.23 34.75
CA SER A 169 9.01 12.89 35.25
C SER A 169 7.51 12.67 35.44
N TYR A 170 6.78 13.71 35.86
CA TYR A 170 5.33 13.65 36.09
C TYR A 170 4.49 13.82 34.79
N LEU A 171 5.07 14.39 33.74
CA LEU A 171 4.33 14.61 32.51
C LEU A 171 4.09 13.29 31.73
N PRO A 172 2.89 13.08 31.13
CA PRO A 172 2.55 11.89 30.39
C PRO A 172 3.13 11.94 28.98
N LEU A 173 4.43 12.18 28.87
CA LEU A 173 5.18 12.23 27.63
C LEU A 173 5.41 10.84 27.05
N LYS A 174 5.46 10.73 25.73
CA LYS A 174 5.92 9.51 25.05
C LYS A 174 7.41 9.29 25.35
N LEU A 175 7.84 8.04 25.30
CA LEU A 175 9.22 7.66 25.61
C LEU A 175 10.26 8.46 24.81
N LYS A 176 10.01 8.70 23.54
CA LYS A 176 10.87 9.50 22.66
C LYS A 176 10.99 10.95 23.14
N ASP A 177 9.87 11.57 23.52
CA ASP A 177 9.87 12.96 23.99
C ASP A 177 10.57 13.08 25.35
N LYS A 178 10.44 12.05 26.21
CA LYS A 178 11.22 11.96 27.46
C LYS A 178 12.71 11.83 27.20
N GLN A 179 13.10 11.05 26.22
CA GLN A 179 14.50 10.89 25.81
C GLN A 179 15.06 12.21 25.25
N ASP A 180 14.32 12.88 24.40
CA ASP A 180 14.71 14.18 23.84
C ASP A 180 14.92 15.23 24.95
N LEU A 181 14.12 15.18 26.03
CA LEU A 181 14.30 16.02 27.19
C LEU A 181 15.53 15.64 28.03
N LEU A 182 15.82 14.34 28.16
CA LEU A 182 17.01 13.87 28.87
C LEU A 182 18.30 14.28 28.13
N GLU A 183 18.27 14.27 26.79
CA GLU A 183 19.40 14.64 25.91
C GLU A 183 19.71 16.15 25.97
N LYS A 184 18.75 16.99 26.30
CA LYS A 184 18.98 18.43 26.48
C LYS A 184 19.77 18.72 27.78
N VAL A 185 21.09 18.82 27.62
CA VAL A 185 21.99 19.12 28.73
C VAL A 185 21.77 20.56 29.24
N ASN A 186 21.52 21.51 28.30
CA ASN A 186 21.26 22.91 28.66
C ASN A 186 19.89 23.03 29.35
N VAL A 187 19.90 23.62 30.55
CA VAL A 187 18.71 23.77 31.42
C VAL A 187 17.63 24.64 30.77
N LYS A 188 18.03 25.74 30.10
CA LYS A 188 17.09 26.65 29.43
C LYS A 188 16.37 25.98 28.27
N GLU A 189 17.09 25.20 27.43
CA GLU A 189 16.50 24.45 26.37
C GLU A 189 15.50 23.41 26.87
N ARG A 190 15.81 22.76 27.96
CA ARG A 190 14.95 21.76 28.61
C ARG A 190 13.68 22.39 29.16
N MET A 191 13.80 23.54 29.88
CA MET A 191 12.65 24.28 30.36
C MET A 191 11.74 24.78 29.22
N ASN A 192 12.32 25.33 28.16
CA ASN A 192 11.55 25.78 27.01
C ASN A 192 10.80 24.63 26.33
N ALA A 193 11.39 23.44 26.26
CA ALA A 193 10.71 22.27 25.74
C ALA A 193 9.51 21.83 26.60
N ILE A 194 9.67 21.90 27.95
CA ILE A 194 8.58 21.63 28.90
C ILE A 194 7.46 22.67 28.78
N ILE A 195 7.80 23.95 28.66
CA ILE A 195 6.84 25.05 28.46
C ILE A 195 6.04 24.80 27.18
N THR A 196 6.71 24.45 26.09
CA THR A 196 6.06 24.14 24.81
C THR A 196 5.09 22.97 24.93
N PHE A 197 5.50 21.90 25.61
CA PHE A 197 4.64 20.74 25.84
C PHE A 197 3.41 21.10 26.69
N LEU A 198 3.60 21.82 27.82
CA LEU A 198 2.50 22.21 28.70
C LEU A 198 1.48 23.13 28.01
N ASN A 199 1.95 24.05 27.15
CA ASN A 199 1.05 24.89 26.37
C ASN A 199 0.22 24.07 25.35
N ASN A 200 0.84 23.15 24.63
CA ASN A 200 0.16 22.27 23.68
C ASN A 200 -0.90 21.39 24.40
N GLU A 201 -0.55 20.77 25.50
CA GLU A 201 -1.48 19.96 26.30
C GLU A 201 -2.66 20.79 26.86
N LYS A 202 -2.40 22.01 27.29
CA LYS A 202 -3.44 22.94 27.74
C LYS A 202 -4.45 23.24 26.63
N GLU A 203 -3.97 23.49 25.40
CA GLU A 203 -4.84 23.69 24.25
C GLU A 203 -5.70 22.45 23.93
N VAL A 204 -5.10 21.27 23.99
CA VAL A 204 -5.81 19.99 23.78
C VAL A 204 -6.92 19.81 24.83
N ILE A 205 -6.62 19.98 26.12
CA ILE A 205 -7.61 19.85 27.20
C ILE A 205 -8.75 20.88 27.04
N GLN A 206 -8.43 22.11 26.64
CA GLN A 206 -9.46 23.11 26.37
C GLN A 206 -10.38 22.73 25.21
N LEU A 207 -9.81 22.16 24.17
CA LEU A 207 -10.56 21.67 23.01
C LEU A 207 -11.46 20.48 23.39
N GLU A 208 -10.93 19.52 24.15
CA GLU A 208 -11.71 18.39 24.69
C GLU A 208 -12.90 18.86 25.52
N ARG A 209 -12.70 19.87 26.41
CA ARG A 209 -13.80 20.45 27.20
C ARG A 209 -14.86 21.10 26.31
N LYS A 210 -14.45 21.84 25.26
CA LYS A 210 -15.40 22.46 24.31
C LYS A 210 -16.19 21.40 23.55
N ILE A 211 -15.52 20.32 23.12
CA ILE A 211 -16.17 19.18 22.45
C ILE A 211 -17.15 18.52 23.42
N GLY A 212 -16.72 18.21 24.64
CA GLY A 212 -17.57 17.62 25.67
C GLY A 212 -18.81 18.46 25.99
N GLN A 213 -18.69 19.79 26.05
CA GLN A 213 -19.83 20.68 26.23
C GLN A 213 -20.79 20.64 25.03
N ARG A 214 -20.28 20.61 23.79
CA ARG A 214 -21.13 20.47 22.58
C ARG A 214 -21.86 19.14 22.56
N VAL A 215 -21.16 18.05 22.91
CA VAL A 215 -21.78 16.70 23.00
C VAL A 215 -22.86 16.69 24.07
N LYS A 216 -22.61 17.27 25.26
CA LYS A 216 -23.62 17.38 26.31
C LYS A 216 -24.83 18.18 25.89
N GLN A 217 -24.65 19.33 25.23
CA GLN A 217 -25.74 20.14 24.69
C GLN A 217 -26.53 19.40 23.62
N SER A 218 -25.83 18.63 22.75
CA SER A 218 -26.50 17.77 21.75
C SER A 218 -27.32 16.66 22.40
N MET A 219 -26.77 16.03 23.45
CA MET A 219 -27.49 15.00 24.21
C MET A 219 -28.72 15.56 24.93
N GLU A 220 -28.60 16.72 25.58
CA GLU A 220 -29.71 17.41 26.23
C GLU A 220 -30.81 17.79 25.22
N ARG A 221 -30.41 18.23 24.02
CA ARG A 221 -31.34 18.52 22.93
C ARG A 221 -32.05 17.25 22.45
N THR A 222 -31.30 16.16 22.28
CA THR A 222 -31.85 14.85 21.87
C THR A 222 -32.78 14.29 22.94
N GLN A 223 -32.45 14.48 24.22
CA GLN A 223 -33.26 14.03 25.35
C GLN A 223 -34.55 14.86 25.46
N LYS A 224 -34.49 16.17 25.16
CA LYS A 224 -35.65 17.04 25.08
C LYS A 224 -36.53 16.70 23.87
N GLU A 225 -35.95 16.40 22.72
CA GLU A 225 -36.69 15.90 21.54
C GLU A 225 -37.31 14.53 21.81
N TYR A 226 -36.65 13.63 22.53
CA TYR A 226 -37.19 12.37 22.98
C TYR A 226 -38.40 12.57 23.91
N TYR A 227 -38.25 13.46 24.93
CA TYR A 227 -39.34 13.76 25.85
C TYR A 227 -40.55 14.38 25.14
N LEU A 228 -40.34 15.30 24.20
CA LEU A 228 -41.38 15.87 23.36
C LEU A 228 -42.04 14.83 22.45
N ARG A 229 -41.24 13.87 21.91
CA ARG A 229 -41.78 12.74 21.14
C ARG A 229 -42.60 11.77 22.02
N GLU A 230 -42.16 11.54 23.24
CA GLU A 230 -42.95 10.69 24.20
C GLU A 230 -44.26 11.39 24.62
N GLN A 231 -44.22 12.71 24.86
CA GLN A 231 -45.44 13.48 25.04
C GLN A 231 -46.37 13.43 23.82
N MET A 232 -45.81 13.59 22.61
CA MET A 232 -46.56 13.48 21.35
C MET A 232 -47.14 12.05 21.21
N LYS A 233 -46.41 10.97 21.55
CA LYS A 233 -46.94 9.62 21.56
C LYS A 233 -48.02 9.38 22.61
N ALA A 234 -47.90 9.98 23.80
CA ALA A 234 -48.92 9.91 24.82
C ALA A 234 -50.20 10.60 24.37
N ILE A 235 -50.08 11.75 23.74
CA ILE A 235 -51.21 12.52 23.14
C ILE A 235 -51.82 11.71 21.97
N GLN A 236 -50.99 11.12 21.09
CA GLN A 236 -51.42 10.27 19.98
C GLN A 236 -52.12 8.98 20.50
N LYS A 237 -51.67 8.43 21.63
CA LYS A 237 -52.28 7.28 22.28
C LYS A 237 -53.64 7.61 22.88
N GLU A 238 -53.83 8.82 23.45
CA GLU A 238 -55.11 9.32 23.93
C GLU A 238 -56.05 9.68 22.80
N LEU A 239 -55.55 10.12 21.64
CA LEU A 239 -56.31 10.41 20.44
C LEU A 239 -56.71 9.18 19.58
N GLY A 240 -56.33 7.96 20.00
CA GLY A 240 -56.76 6.71 19.37
C GLY A 240 -55.95 6.26 18.16
N GLU A 241 -54.72 6.77 17.95
CA GLU A 241 -53.83 6.35 16.84
C GLU A 241 -53.23 4.97 17.05
N LYS A 242 -54.05 3.93 17.07
CA LYS A 242 -53.64 2.55 16.72
C LYS A 242 -53.43 2.39 15.20
N GLU A 243 -53.84 3.38 14.42
CA GLU A 243 -53.85 3.29 12.94
C GLU A 243 -52.45 3.30 12.29
N GLY A 244 -51.46 4.02 12.85
CA GLY A 244 -50.16 4.15 12.18
C GLY A 244 -49.35 2.85 12.08
N LYS A 245 -49.30 2.03 13.16
CA LYS A 245 -48.54 0.76 13.16
C LYS A 245 -49.26 -0.35 12.41
N SER A 246 -50.59 -0.43 12.53
CA SER A 246 -51.38 -1.40 11.77
C SER A 246 -51.29 -1.13 10.27
N SER A 247 -51.35 0.11 9.85
CA SER A 247 -51.17 0.50 8.44
C SER A 247 -49.75 0.18 7.93
N GLU A 248 -48.72 0.38 8.75
CA GLU A 248 -47.33 0.03 8.37
C GLU A 248 -47.16 -1.49 8.23
N ILE A 249 -47.74 -2.27 9.09
CA ILE A 249 -47.70 -3.75 9.04
C ILE A 249 -48.42 -4.25 7.77
N GLU A 250 -49.58 -3.71 7.44
CA GLU A 250 -50.27 -4.03 6.19
C GLU A 250 -49.43 -3.70 4.94
N ILE A 251 -48.82 -2.52 4.93
CA ILE A 251 -47.92 -2.12 3.84
C ILE A 251 -46.72 -3.07 3.72
N LEU A 252 -46.12 -3.46 4.84
CA LEU A 252 -45.01 -4.42 4.86
C LEU A 252 -45.43 -5.78 4.36
N LYS A 253 -46.60 -6.27 4.81
CA LYS A 253 -47.14 -7.55 4.37
C LYS A 253 -47.38 -7.56 2.86
N GLU A 254 -48.02 -6.50 2.33
CA GLU A 254 -48.26 -6.38 0.90
C GLU A 254 -46.90 -6.34 0.09
N LYS A 255 -45.90 -5.67 0.63
CA LYS A 255 -44.57 -5.66 0.01
C LYS A 255 -43.88 -7.03 0.06
N ILE A 256 -43.97 -7.77 1.14
CA ILE A 256 -43.45 -9.13 1.28
C ILE A 256 -44.12 -10.06 0.26
N GLU A 257 -45.45 -9.98 0.14
CA GLU A 257 -46.22 -10.78 -0.83
C GLU A 257 -45.82 -10.45 -2.28
N LYS A 258 -45.59 -9.18 -2.59
CA LYS A 258 -45.19 -8.72 -3.92
C LYS A 258 -43.70 -8.96 -4.24
N ALA A 259 -42.82 -9.16 -3.27
CA ALA A 259 -41.39 -9.30 -3.47
C ALA A 259 -41.00 -10.59 -4.22
N GLY A 260 -41.91 -11.61 -4.22
CA GLY A 260 -41.67 -12.86 -4.94
C GLY A 260 -40.58 -13.74 -4.32
N MET A 261 -40.48 -13.72 -3.00
CA MET A 261 -39.53 -14.54 -2.23
C MET A 261 -39.81 -16.05 -2.42
N PRO A 262 -38.80 -16.92 -2.31
CA PRO A 262 -38.97 -18.37 -2.16
C PRO A 262 -39.77 -18.68 -0.90
N ASP A 263 -40.46 -19.83 -0.87
CA ASP A 263 -41.39 -20.17 0.21
C ASP A 263 -40.75 -20.13 1.60
N HIS A 264 -39.54 -20.67 1.76
CA HIS A 264 -38.81 -20.67 3.04
C HIS A 264 -38.46 -19.23 3.51
N VAL A 265 -38.07 -18.34 2.59
CA VAL A 265 -37.76 -16.91 2.88
C VAL A 265 -39.06 -16.16 3.22
N PHE A 266 -40.14 -16.46 2.50
CA PHE A 266 -41.45 -15.86 2.75
C PHE A 266 -41.94 -16.21 4.14
N GLU A 267 -41.86 -17.50 4.54
CA GLU A 267 -42.23 -17.94 5.87
C GLU A 267 -41.38 -17.27 6.96
N ALA A 268 -40.05 -17.17 6.75
CA ALA A 268 -39.16 -16.45 7.65
C ALA A 268 -39.53 -14.96 7.76
N ALA A 269 -39.78 -14.28 6.64
CA ALA A 269 -40.21 -12.90 6.64
C ALA A 269 -41.53 -12.65 7.34
N MET A 270 -42.51 -13.54 7.13
CA MET A 270 -43.81 -13.45 7.81
C MET A 270 -43.70 -13.70 9.32
N LYS A 271 -42.85 -14.62 9.74
CA LYS A 271 -42.56 -14.86 11.17
C LYS A 271 -41.91 -13.66 11.84
N GLU A 272 -40.96 -13.01 11.18
CA GLU A 272 -40.33 -11.79 11.70
C GLU A 272 -41.30 -10.59 11.67
N LEU A 273 -42.24 -10.52 10.70
CA LEU A 273 -43.29 -9.50 10.66
C LEU A 273 -44.26 -9.69 11.86
N ASP A 274 -44.64 -10.91 12.17
CA ASP A 274 -45.50 -11.26 13.34
C ASP A 274 -44.77 -10.90 14.66
N ARG A 275 -43.46 -11.09 14.71
CA ARG A 275 -42.62 -10.66 15.84
C ARG A 275 -42.53 -9.12 15.93
N TYR A 276 -42.38 -8.43 14.79
CA TYR A 276 -42.39 -6.98 14.71
C TYR A 276 -43.71 -6.37 15.21
N GLU A 277 -44.85 -7.02 14.89
CA GLU A 277 -46.16 -6.60 15.35
C GLU A 277 -46.29 -6.63 16.88
N LYS A 278 -45.77 -7.69 17.54
CA LYS A 278 -45.84 -7.90 18.98
C LYS A 278 -44.88 -7.01 19.79
N LEU A 279 -43.82 -6.45 19.17
CA LEU A 279 -42.86 -5.63 19.87
C LEU A 279 -43.29 -4.17 19.98
N PRO A 280 -42.95 -3.45 21.07
CA PRO A 280 -43.17 -2.00 21.16
C PRO A 280 -42.37 -1.26 20.06
N ALA A 281 -42.96 -0.26 19.43
CA ALA A 281 -42.31 0.53 18.36
C ALA A 281 -41.00 1.24 18.81
N THR A 282 -40.88 1.46 20.13
CA THR A 282 -39.69 2.11 20.74
C THR A 282 -38.57 1.12 21.08
N SER A 283 -38.77 -0.17 20.87
CA SER A 283 -37.76 -1.18 21.12
C SER A 283 -36.63 -1.10 20.08
N ALA A 284 -35.37 -1.20 20.52
CA ALA A 284 -34.21 -1.32 19.61
C ALA A 284 -34.32 -2.56 18.71
N GLU A 285 -34.90 -3.64 19.22
CA GLU A 285 -35.16 -4.89 18.49
C GLU A 285 -36.17 -4.68 17.35
N SER A 286 -37.18 -3.82 17.55
CA SER A 286 -38.13 -3.45 16.52
C SER A 286 -37.45 -2.79 15.31
N ALA A 287 -36.45 -1.91 15.54
CA ALA A 287 -35.67 -1.29 14.47
C ALA A 287 -34.77 -2.32 13.72
N VAL A 288 -34.21 -3.29 14.43
CA VAL A 288 -33.41 -4.37 13.83
C VAL A 288 -34.27 -5.24 12.91
N ILE A 289 -35.45 -5.68 13.38
CA ILE A 289 -36.37 -6.51 12.58
C ILE A 289 -36.88 -5.70 11.38
N ARG A 290 -37.22 -4.44 11.57
CA ARG A 290 -37.66 -3.55 10.47
C ARG A 290 -36.59 -3.43 9.38
N ASN A 291 -35.35 -3.19 9.76
CA ASN A 291 -34.23 -3.13 8.81
C ASN A 291 -34.04 -4.47 8.08
N TYR A 292 -34.16 -5.58 8.78
CA TYR A 292 -34.07 -6.92 8.20
C TYR A 292 -35.15 -7.15 7.14
N LEU A 293 -36.42 -6.84 7.46
CA LEU A 293 -37.54 -6.94 6.53
C LEU A 293 -37.34 -6.04 5.32
N ASP A 294 -36.83 -4.82 5.52
CA ASP A 294 -36.52 -3.90 4.42
C ASP A 294 -35.42 -4.45 3.50
N TRP A 295 -34.45 -5.20 4.01
CA TRP A 295 -33.47 -5.89 3.19
C TRP A 295 -34.12 -7.03 2.40
N LEU A 296 -34.90 -7.90 3.02
CA LEU A 296 -35.57 -9.00 2.33
C LEU A 296 -36.51 -8.51 1.22
N ILE A 297 -37.28 -7.45 1.48
CA ILE A 297 -38.21 -6.84 0.51
C ILE A 297 -37.43 -6.20 -0.67
N ALA A 298 -36.25 -5.61 -0.39
CA ALA A 298 -35.50 -4.90 -1.39
C ALA A 298 -34.62 -5.79 -2.28
N LEU A 299 -34.42 -7.07 -1.90
CA LEU A 299 -33.65 -8.02 -2.71
C LEU A 299 -34.49 -8.50 -3.91
N PRO A 300 -33.88 -8.63 -5.09
CA PRO A 300 -34.54 -9.21 -6.25
C PRO A 300 -34.59 -10.73 -6.12
N TRP A 301 -35.79 -11.30 -5.97
CA TRP A 301 -35.97 -12.75 -5.85
C TRP A 301 -36.38 -13.43 -7.17
N LYS A 302 -37.14 -12.72 -8.00
CA LYS A 302 -37.68 -13.26 -9.28
C LYS A 302 -37.45 -12.32 -10.47
N ILE A 303 -37.01 -11.08 -10.20
CA ILE A 303 -36.86 -10.07 -11.27
C ILE A 303 -35.63 -10.40 -12.10
N GLU A 304 -35.83 -10.74 -13.36
CA GLU A 304 -34.80 -11.14 -14.30
C GLU A 304 -34.80 -10.22 -15.52
N THR A 305 -33.62 -9.84 -16.01
CA THR A 305 -33.47 -9.20 -17.34
C THR A 305 -33.43 -10.29 -18.40
N LYS A 306 -34.16 -10.09 -19.50
CA LYS A 306 -34.10 -11.02 -20.63
C LYS A 306 -32.75 -10.88 -21.32
N ASP A 307 -32.00 -11.96 -21.41
CA ASP A 307 -30.76 -12.03 -22.18
C ASP A 307 -31.06 -11.91 -23.67
N ASP A 308 -30.33 -11.02 -24.32
CA ASP A 308 -30.38 -10.82 -25.75
C ASP A 308 -28.97 -11.08 -26.34
N ILE A 309 -28.61 -12.37 -26.42
CA ILE A 309 -27.30 -12.77 -26.91
C ILE A 309 -27.34 -12.82 -28.43
N ASN A 310 -27.00 -11.71 -29.06
CA ASN A 310 -26.77 -11.62 -30.49
C ASN A 310 -25.27 -11.40 -30.78
N MET A 311 -24.58 -12.40 -31.30
CA MET A 311 -23.14 -12.39 -31.53
C MET A 311 -22.68 -11.21 -32.40
N LYS A 312 -23.39 -10.86 -33.44
CA LYS A 312 -23.07 -9.68 -34.30
C LYS A 312 -23.21 -8.37 -33.55
N ARG A 313 -24.22 -8.28 -32.67
CA ARG A 313 -24.41 -7.12 -31.82
C ARG A 313 -23.31 -7.05 -30.72
N ALA A 314 -22.94 -8.19 -30.15
CA ALA A 314 -21.89 -8.30 -29.16
C ALA A 314 -20.55 -7.83 -29.73
N GLU A 315 -20.16 -8.33 -30.88
CA GLU A 315 -18.95 -7.94 -31.59
C GLU A 315 -18.95 -6.43 -31.92
N ARG A 316 -20.08 -5.91 -32.42
CA ARG A 316 -20.20 -4.46 -32.67
C ARG A 316 -20.01 -3.63 -31.40
N ILE A 317 -20.65 -3.98 -30.30
CA ILE A 317 -20.55 -3.26 -29.03
C ILE A 317 -19.11 -3.28 -28.50
N LEU A 318 -18.44 -4.45 -28.55
CA LEU A 318 -17.06 -4.58 -28.10
C LEU A 318 -16.11 -3.73 -28.98
N ASN A 319 -16.36 -3.67 -30.28
CA ASN A 319 -15.58 -2.84 -31.23
C ASN A 319 -15.87 -1.34 -31.09
N GLU A 320 -17.11 -0.96 -30.78
CA GLU A 320 -17.49 0.43 -30.48
C GLU A 320 -16.88 0.94 -29.17
N ASP A 321 -16.79 0.10 -28.13
CA ASP A 321 -16.37 0.50 -26.79
C ASP A 321 -14.85 0.34 -26.59
N HIS A 322 -14.16 -0.48 -27.38
CA HIS A 322 -12.73 -0.81 -27.20
C HIS A 322 -11.97 -0.84 -28.52
N TYR A 323 -10.89 -0.08 -28.59
CA TYR A 323 -9.95 -0.13 -29.70
C TYR A 323 -8.91 -1.24 -29.48
N GLY A 324 -8.58 -2.01 -30.51
CA GLY A 324 -7.65 -3.15 -30.41
C GLY A 324 -8.22 -4.27 -29.54
N LEU A 325 -7.34 -4.97 -28.82
CA LEU A 325 -7.70 -6.09 -27.94
C LEU A 325 -8.37 -7.27 -28.66
N GLU A 326 -8.00 -7.54 -29.92
CA GLU A 326 -8.71 -8.52 -30.80
C GLU A 326 -8.78 -9.90 -30.12
N LYS A 327 -7.66 -10.46 -29.64
CA LYS A 327 -7.63 -11.75 -28.93
C LYS A 327 -8.53 -11.78 -27.68
N VAL A 328 -8.60 -10.66 -26.95
CA VAL A 328 -9.44 -10.54 -25.75
C VAL A 328 -10.92 -10.52 -26.14
N LYS A 329 -11.28 -9.77 -27.18
CA LYS A 329 -12.66 -9.69 -27.69
C LYS A 329 -13.10 -11.05 -28.23
N GLU A 330 -12.26 -11.73 -29.02
CA GLU A 330 -12.52 -13.05 -29.51
C GLU A 330 -12.81 -14.06 -28.40
N ARG A 331 -11.98 -14.06 -27.36
CA ARG A 331 -12.17 -14.94 -26.20
C ARG A 331 -13.46 -14.65 -25.44
N VAL A 332 -13.82 -13.37 -25.30
CA VAL A 332 -15.11 -12.97 -24.71
C VAL A 332 -16.28 -13.45 -25.59
N LEU A 333 -16.17 -13.32 -26.92
CA LEU A 333 -17.20 -13.78 -27.84
C LEU A 333 -17.36 -15.31 -27.83
N GLU A 334 -16.25 -16.07 -27.76
CA GLU A 334 -16.28 -17.53 -27.57
C GLU A 334 -17.03 -17.91 -26.29
N TYR A 335 -16.71 -17.25 -25.18
CA TYR A 335 -17.38 -17.49 -23.90
C TYR A 335 -18.90 -17.21 -24.01
N LEU A 336 -19.29 -16.09 -24.62
CA LEU A 336 -20.69 -15.75 -24.84
C LEU A 336 -21.41 -16.74 -25.78
N ALA A 337 -20.71 -17.26 -26.79
CA ALA A 337 -21.25 -18.28 -27.72
C ALA A 337 -21.53 -19.60 -26.98
N VAL A 338 -20.62 -20.06 -26.14
CA VAL A 338 -20.83 -21.25 -25.28
C VAL A 338 -22.02 -21.05 -24.36
N GLN A 339 -22.12 -19.88 -23.72
CA GLN A 339 -23.27 -19.55 -22.86
C GLN A 339 -24.60 -19.57 -23.63
N GLN A 340 -24.62 -19.06 -24.86
CA GLN A 340 -25.81 -19.08 -25.71
C GLN A 340 -26.25 -20.51 -26.06
N LEU A 341 -25.29 -21.41 -26.31
CA LEU A 341 -25.58 -22.79 -26.69
C LEU A 341 -26.04 -23.65 -25.51
N THR A 342 -25.42 -23.44 -24.35
CA THR A 342 -25.69 -24.27 -23.14
C THR A 342 -26.87 -23.78 -22.32
N ASN A 343 -27.31 -22.54 -22.49
CA ASN A 343 -28.29 -21.85 -21.64
C ASN A 343 -27.96 -21.92 -20.13
N THR A 344 -26.69 -22.14 -19.78
CA THR A 344 -26.23 -22.25 -18.41
C THR A 344 -24.97 -21.44 -18.19
N LEU A 345 -24.83 -20.85 -17.01
CA LEU A 345 -23.61 -20.12 -16.57
C LEU A 345 -22.58 -21.05 -15.90
N LYS A 346 -22.59 -22.34 -16.18
CA LYS A 346 -21.69 -23.33 -15.55
C LYS A 346 -20.27 -23.33 -16.14
N GLY A 347 -19.82 -22.24 -16.73
CA GLY A 347 -18.45 -22.09 -17.22
C GLY A 347 -17.48 -21.52 -16.14
N PRO A 348 -16.18 -21.56 -16.41
CA PRO A 348 -15.18 -20.90 -15.58
C PRO A 348 -15.44 -19.39 -15.50
N ILE A 349 -15.02 -18.76 -14.42
CA ILE A 349 -15.22 -17.33 -14.20
C ILE A 349 -14.19 -16.55 -15.02
N LEU A 350 -14.64 -15.59 -15.82
CA LEU A 350 -13.73 -14.75 -16.57
C LEU A 350 -12.88 -13.87 -15.63
N CYS A 351 -11.57 -14.01 -15.68
CA CYS A 351 -10.63 -13.18 -14.94
C CYS A 351 -9.76 -12.33 -15.88
N LEU A 352 -9.97 -11.03 -15.86
CA LEU A 352 -9.24 -10.07 -16.68
C LEU A 352 -7.97 -9.64 -15.93
N VAL A 353 -6.81 -10.11 -16.36
CA VAL A 353 -5.52 -9.84 -15.73
C VAL A 353 -4.69 -8.89 -16.57
N GLY A 354 -4.09 -7.88 -15.97
CA GLY A 354 -3.21 -6.95 -16.68
C GLY A 354 -2.94 -5.65 -15.93
N PRO A 355 -2.06 -4.79 -16.43
CA PRO A 355 -1.68 -3.57 -15.75
C PRO A 355 -2.85 -2.61 -15.53
N PRO A 356 -2.71 -1.64 -14.61
CA PRO A 356 -3.77 -0.65 -14.37
C PRO A 356 -4.01 0.22 -15.60
N GLY A 357 -5.29 0.55 -15.86
CA GLY A 357 -5.67 1.46 -16.92
C GLY A 357 -5.79 0.85 -18.34
N VAL A 358 -5.74 -0.47 -18.47
CA VAL A 358 -5.93 -1.16 -19.77
C VAL A 358 -7.39 -1.45 -20.12
N GLY A 359 -8.33 -0.97 -19.32
CA GLY A 359 -9.77 -1.08 -19.66
C GLY A 359 -10.48 -2.30 -19.08
N LYS A 360 -9.92 -3.05 -18.13
CA LYS A 360 -10.55 -4.23 -17.51
C LYS A 360 -12.00 -3.98 -17.06
N THR A 361 -12.20 -2.94 -16.26
CA THR A 361 -13.52 -2.55 -15.74
C THR A 361 -14.49 -2.11 -16.86
N SER A 362 -13.98 -1.42 -17.90
CA SER A 362 -14.81 -1.00 -19.02
C SER A 362 -15.22 -2.20 -19.90
N LEU A 363 -14.34 -3.17 -20.09
CA LEU A 363 -14.64 -4.40 -20.83
C LEU A 363 -15.75 -5.21 -20.14
N ALA A 364 -15.68 -5.37 -18.80
CA ALA A 364 -16.75 -6.03 -18.06
C ALA A 364 -18.10 -5.29 -18.18
N ARG A 365 -18.09 -3.97 -18.24
CA ARG A 365 -19.31 -3.18 -18.50
C ARG A 365 -19.83 -3.38 -19.91
N SER A 366 -18.97 -3.48 -20.90
CA SER A 366 -19.37 -3.75 -22.29
C SER A 366 -19.95 -5.16 -22.43
N ILE A 367 -19.41 -6.17 -21.71
CA ILE A 367 -20.00 -7.50 -21.62
C ILE A 367 -21.43 -7.44 -21.03
N ALA A 368 -21.63 -6.68 -19.95
CA ALA A 368 -22.97 -6.50 -19.39
C ALA A 368 -23.94 -5.83 -20.40
N ARG A 369 -23.46 -4.87 -21.18
CA ARG A 369 -24.24 -4.19 -22.22
C ARG A 369 -24.57 -5.13 -23.39
N THR A 370 -23.67 -6.05 -23.77
CA THR A 370 -23.94 -7.06 -24.82
C THR A 370 -25.03 -8.04 -24.40
N LEU A 371 -25.06 -8.42 -23.13
CA LEU A 371 -26.05 -9.34 -22.56
C LEU A 371 -27.38 -8.65 -22.19
N ASN A 372 -27.45 -7.32 -22.26
CA ASN A 372 -28.55 -6.51 -21.75
C ASN A 372 -28.82 -6.72 -20.25
N ARG A 373 -27.77 -7.05 -19.47
CA ARG A 373 -27.84 -7.25 -18.02
C ARG A 373 -27.44 -6.01 -17.24
N LYS A 374 -27.93 -5.89 -16.01
CA LYS A 374 -27.48 -4.86 -15.08
C LYS A 374 -26.03 -5.10 -14.68
N PHE A 375 -25.29 -4.02 -14.47
CA PHE A 375 -23.87 -4.08 -14.11
C PHE A 375 -23.65 -3.60 -12.68
N VAL A 376 -23.01 -4.42 -11.88
CA VAL A 376 -22.59 -4.08 -10.50
C VAL A 376 -21.08 -4.26 -10.38
N ARG A 377 -20.43 -3.32 -9.71
CA ARG A 377 -19.01 -3.40 -9.39
C ARG A 377 -18.83 -3.44 -7.87
N VAL A 378 -18.09 -4.42 -7.40
CA VAL A 378 -17.63 -4.54 -6.01
C VAL A 378 -16.11 -4.58 -6.02
N SER A 379 -15.47 -3.67 -5.28
CA SER A 379 -14.03 -3.69 -5.08
C SER A 379 -13.70 -4.63 -3.92
N LEU A 380 -12.80 -5.58 -4.19
CA LEU A 380 -12.27 -6.51 -3.20
C LEU A 380 -10.93 -6.03 -2.63
N GLY A 381 -10.36 -4.96 -3.20
CA GLY A 381 -9.10 -4.39 -2.73
C GLY A 381 -9.21 -3.85 -1.31
N GLY A 382 -8.37 -4.37 -0.42
CA GLY A 382 -8.32 -3.97 0.98
C GLY A 382 -9.29 -4.70 1.91
N ILE A 383 -10.06 -5.67 1.40
CA ILE A 383 -10.87 -6.58 2.23
C ILE A 383 -9.93 -7.51 3.00
N ARG A 384 -10.15 -7.59 4.31
CA ARG A 384 -9.38 -8.43 5.24
C ARG A 384 -10.24 -9.36 6.07
N ASP A 385 -11.53 -9.06 6.18
CA ASP A 385 -12.49 -9.78 7.01
C ASP A 385 -13.55 -10.45 6.12
N GLU A 386 -13.82 -11.72 6.38
CA GLU A 386 -14.86 -12.50 5.72
C GLU A 386 -16.25 -11.86 5.85
N SER A 387 -16.50 -11.17 6.96
CA SER A 387 -17.77 -10.48 7.21
C SER A 387 -18.08 -9.36 6.21
N GLU A 388 -17.08 -8.80 5.55
CA GLU A 388 -17.34 -7.85 4.45
C GLU A 388 -18.01 -8.53 3.24
N ILE A 389 -17.76 -9.83 3.02
CA ILE A 389 -18.35 -10.61 1.93
C ILE A 389 -19.67 -11.22 2.35
N ARG A 390 -19.69 -11.88 3.52
CA ARG A 390 -20.84 -12.64 4.06
C ARG A 390 -21.74 -11.86 5.03
N GLY A 391 -21.38 -10.61 5.36
CA GLY A 391 -22.14 -9.81 6.32
C GLY A 391 -21.85 -10.15 7.79
N HIS A 392 -22.36 -9.32 8.67
CA HIS A 392 -22.30 -9.52 10.12
C HIS A 392 -23.61 -10.08 10.65
N ARG A 393 -23.56 -10.90 11.69
CA ARG A 393 -24.77 -11.38 12.34
C ARG A 393 -25.63 -10.21 12.81
N ARG A 394 -26.95 -10.24 12.53
CA ARG A 394 -27.91 -9.16 12.81
C ARG A 394 -28.04 -8.76 14.28
N THR A 395 -27.51 -9.57 15.20
CA THR A 395 -27.49 -9.28 16.64
C THR A 395 -26.53 -8.16 17.04
N TYR A 396 -25.59 -7.79 16.18
CA TYR A 396 -24.64 -6.71 16.46
C TYR A 396 -25.22 -5.34 16.05
N VAL A 397 -24.99 -4.33 16.89
CA VAL A 397 -25.39 -2.96 16.57
C VAL A 397 -24.62 -2.46 15.32
N GLY A 398 -25.36 -2.02 14.31
CA GLY A 398 -24.76 -1.58 13.04
C GLY A 398 -24.46 -2.70 12.05
N ALA A 399 -24.92 -3.95 12.31
CA ALA A 399 -24.78 -5.05 11.38
C ALA A 399 -25.42 -4.73 10.01
N MET A 400 -24.74 -5.17 8.95
CA MET A 400 -25.20 -5.03 7.56
C MET A 400 -24.92 -6.31 6.79
N PRO A 401 -25.72 -6.61 5.74
CA PRO A 401 -25.40 -7.68 4.79
C PRO A 401 -24.04 -7.47 4.13
N GLY A 402 -23.44 -8.57 3.68
CA GLY A 402 -22.19 -8.55 2.93
C GLY A 402 -22.28 -7.83 1.59
N ARG A 403 -21.15 -7.50 1.03
CA ARG A 403 -21.05 -6.73 -0.24
C ARG A 403 -21.72 -7.42 -1.42
N ILE A 404 -21.83 -8.75 -1.39
CA ILE A 404 -22.51 -9.53 -2.43
C ILE A 404 -24.01 -9.22 -2.40
N ILE A 405 -24.65 -9.38 -1.25
CA ILE A 405 -26.08 -9.09 -1.06
C ILE A 405 -26.38 -7.60 -1.30
N GLN A 406 -25.53 -6.71 -0.82
CA GLN A 406 -25.66 -5.27 -1.11
C GLN A 406 -25.60 -4.99 -2.62
N GLY A 407 -24.72 -5.70 -3.34
CA GLY A 407 -24.60 -5.62 -4.78
C GLY A 407 -25.85 -6.13 -5.51
N MET A 408 -26.44 -7.23 -5.06
CA MET A 408 -27.67 -7.77 -5.61
C MET A 408 -28.85 -6.80 -5.43
N LYS A 409 -29.00 -6.21 -4.25
CA LYS A 409 -29.98 -5.14 -4.00
C LYS A 409 -29.79 -3.97 -4.98
N LYS A 410 -28.54 -3.52 -5.19
CA LYS A 410 -28.21 -2.43 -6.13
C LYS A 410 -28.51 -2.79 -7.58
N ALA A 411 -28.33 -4.04 -7.97
CA ALA A 411 -28.64 -4.54 -9.30
C ALA A 411 -30.16 -4.52 -9.57
N GLY A 412 -30.95 -4.88 -8.58
CA GLY A 412 -32.42 -5.02 -8.69
C GLY A 412 -32.86 -6.17 -9.60
N THR A 413 -31.96 -7.07 -9.96
CA THR A 413 -32.23 -8.26 -10.81
C THR A 413 -31.40 -9.44 -10.32
N ILE A 414 -31.89 -10.67 -10.55
CA ILE A 414 -31.22 -11.91 -10.12
C ILE A 414 -30.05 -12.33 -11.02
N ASN A 415 -29.98 -11.78 -12.24
CA ASN A 415 -28.99 -12.13 -13.24
C ASN A 415 -28.08 -10.96 -13.70
N PRO A 416 -27.53 -10.17 -12.77
CA PRO A 416 -26.62 -9.10 -13.14
C PRO A 416 -25.27 -9.65 -13.64
N VAL A 417 -24.48 -8.79 -14.29
CA VAL A 417 -23.04 -8.99 -14.41
C VAL A 417 -22.36 -8.34 -13.19
N PHE A 418 -21.66 -9.14 -12.44
CA PHE A 418 -21.07 -8.75 -11.16
C PHE A 418 -19.54 -8.70 -11.32
N LEU A 419 -18.98 -7.50 -11.29
CA LEU A 419 -17.54 -7.29 -11.39
C LEU A 419 -16.90 -7.29 -10.01
N LEU A 420 -16.03 -8.25 -9.78
CA LEU A 420 -15.17 -8.39 -8.61
C LEU A 420 -13.82 -7.75 -8.94
N ASP A 421 -13.67 -6.49 -8.56
CA ASP A 421 -12.50 -5.70 -8.96
C ASP A 421 -11.36 -5.81 -7.93
N GLU A 422 -10.12 -5.96 -8.43
CA GLU A 422 -8.90 -6.07 -7.62
C GLU A 422 -8.88 -7.30 -6.69
N ILE A 423 -9.20 -8.49 -7.21
CA ILE A 423 -9.20 -9.75 -6.45
C ILE A 423 -7.80 -10.14 -5.93
N ASP A 424 -6.75 -9.69 -6.62
CA ASP A 424 -5.33 -9.84 -6.26
C ASP A 424 -4.91 -9.05 -5.01
N LYS A 425 -5.76 -8.14 -4.54
CA LYS A 425 -5.47 -7.29 -3.37
C LYS A 425 -6.23 -7.71 -2.11
N MET A 426 -6.87 -8.86 -2.12
CA MET A 426 -7.40 -9.47 -0.91
C MET A 426 -6.24 -9.99 -0.07
N SER A 427 -6.27 -9.75 1.22
CA SER A 427 -5.25 -10.25 2.17
C SER A 427 -5.92 -11.08 3.25
N ASN A 428 -5.29 -12.20 3.60
CA ASN A 428 -5.69 -12.99 4.76
C ASN A 428 -5.13 -12.33 6.02
N ASP A 429 -5.97 -12.16 7.04
CA ASP A 429 -5.57 -11.67 8.35
C ASP A 429 -6.06 -12.67 9.41
N PHE A 430 -5.61 -12.55 10.65
CA PHE A 430 -6.02 -13.37 11.80
C PHE A 430 -7.55 -13.37 12.08
N ARG A 431 -8.31 -12.52 11.40
CA ARG A 431 -9.77 -12.33 11.61
C ARG A 431 -10.66 -13.06 10.62
N GLY A 432 -10.13 -13.80 9.67
CA GLY A 432 -10.90 -14.58 8.70
C GLY A 432 -10.22 -14.74 7.35
N ASP A 433 -10.76 -15.62 6.52
CA ASP A 433 -10.27 -15.86 5.15
C ASP A 433 -11.31 -15.40 4.12
N PRO A 434 -11.21 -14.17 3.61
CA PRO A 434 -12.07 -13.66 2.55
C PRO A 434 -12.04 -14.52 1.29
N SER A 435 -10.92 -15.23 1.04
CA SER A 435 -10.77 -16.09 -0.13
C SER A 435 -11.68 -17.31 -0.05
N SER A 436 -11.86 -17.89 1.13
CA SER A 436 -12.80 -19.00 1.36
C SER A 436 -14.24 -18.55 1.15
N ALA A 437 -14.62 -17.36 1.62
CA ALA A 437 -15.95 -16.80 1.36
C ALA A 437 -16.18 -16.57 -0.15
N MET A 438 -15.16 -16.10 -0.86
CA MET A 438 -15.25 -15.93 -2.30
C MET A 438 -15.34 -17.24 -3.07
N LEU A 439 -14.74 -18.33 -2.57
CA LEU A 439 -14.92 -19.66 -3.18
C LEU A 439 -16.38 -20.10 -3.19
N GLU A 440 -17.12 -19.90 -2.07
CA GLU A 440 -18.54 -20.20 -2.03
C GLU A 440 -19.36 -19.35 -3.01
N VAL A 441 -19.06 -18.06 -3.12
CA VAL A 441 -19.73 -17.16 -4.07
C VAL A 441 -19.49 -17.58 -5.52
N LEU A 442 -18.26 -18.03 -5.83
CA LEU A 442 -17.81 -18.27 -7.18
C LEU A 442 -17.98 -19.72 -7.64
N ASP A 443 -18.16 -20.66 -6.73
CA ASP A 443 -18.36 -22.08 -7.07
C ASP A 443 -19.79 -22.33 -7.54
N PRO A 444 -20.01 -22.77 -8.79
CA PRO A 444 -21.34 -23.04 -9.34
C PRO A 444 -22.13 -24.13 -8.57
N GLU A 445 -21.44 -24.99 -7.81
CA GLU A 445 -22.08 -26.03 -7.01
C GLU A 445 -22.58 -25.49 -5.67
N GLN A 446 -21.95 -24.45 -5.14
CA GLN A 446 -22.23 -23.86 -3.83
C GLN A 446 -23.06 -22.57 -3.91
N ASN A 447 -22.83 -21.74 -4.94
CA ASN A 447 -23.40 -20.40 -5.06
C ASN A 447 -24.93 -20.34 -5.17
N LYS A 448 -25.58 -21.46 -5.51
CA LYS A 448 -27.05 -21.59 -5.47
C LYS A 448 -27.61 -21.45 -4.07
N ASN A 449 -26.84 -21.84 -3.06
CA ASN A 449 -27.21 -21.82 -1.65
C ASN A 449 -26.33 -20.85 -0.85
N PHE A 450 -25.94 -19.72 -1.46
CA PHE A 450 -25.11 -18.73 -0.77
C PHE A 450 -25.79 -18.22 0.49
N SER A 451 -25.08 -18.25 1.61
CA SER A 451 -25.61 -17.82 2.92
C SER A 451 -24.87 -16.58 3.42
N ASP A 452 -25.61 -15.48 3.54
CA ASP A 452 -25.13 -14.25 4.18
C ASP A 452 -25.51 -14.28 5.67
N HIS A 453 -24.58 -13.92 6.55
CA HIS A 453 -24.77 -13.98 8.00
C HIS A 453 -25.82 -13.00 8.55
N TYR A 454 -26.10 -11.91 7.79
CA TYR A 454 -27.14 -10.96 8.16
C TYR A 454 -28.52 -11.43 7.72
N ILE A 455 -28.59 -11.94 6.47
CA ILE A 455 -29.84 -12.41 5.89
C ILE A 455 -30.26 -13.74 6.50
N GLU A 456 -29.29 -14.61 6.86
CA GLU A 456 -29.49 -15.97 7.45
C GLU A 456 -30.28 -16.92 6.55
N GLU A 457 -30.82 -16.47 5.44
CA GLU A 457 -31.54 -17.22 4.43
C GLU A 457 -30.67 -17.46 3.20
N THR A 458 -30.89 -18.56 2.49
CA THR A 458 -30.16 -18.88 1.29
C THR A 458 -30.56 -17.97 0.12
N TYR A 459 -29.57 -17.48 -0.62
CA TYR A 459 -29.77 -16.64 -1.80
C TYR A 459 -29.11 -17.28 -3.02
N ASP A 460 -29.89 -17.46 -4.08
CA ASP A 460 -29.40 -18.09 -5.32
C ASP A 460 -28.61 -17.12 -6.20
N LEU A 461 -27.31 -17.35 -6.28
CA LEU A 461 -26.38 -16.59 -7.14
C LEU A 461 -26.08 -17.30 -8.48
N SER A 462 -26.69 -18.45 -8.78
CA SER A 462 -26.37 -19.27 -9.96
C SER A 462 -26.63 -18.58 -11.30
N LYS A 463 -27.50 -17.56 -11.31
CA LYS A 463 -27.80 -16.75 -12.50
C LYS A 463 -26.91 -15.51 -12.65
N VAL A 464 -26.07 -15.22 -11.66
CA VAL A 464 -25.16 -14.09 -11.67
C VAL A 464 -23.95 -14.42 -12.54
N MET A 465 -23.60 -13.54 -13.48
CA MET A 465 -22.35 -13.65 -14.23
C MET A 465 -21.25 -12.92 -13.47
N PHE A 466 -20.34 -13.66 -12.88
CA PHE A 466 -19.18 -13.11 -12.20
C PHE A 466 -18.02 -12.86 -13.19
N ILE A 467 -17.42 -11.70 -13.11
CA ILE A 467 -16.19 -11.33 -13.82
C ILE A 467 -15.21 -10.81 -12.76
N ALA A 468 -14.00 -11.34 -12.73
CA ALA A 468 -12.95 -10.87 -11.85
C ALA A 468 -11.94 -9.97 -12.58
N THR A 469 -11.29 -9.07 -11.87
CA THR A 469 -10.12 -8.34 -12.37
C THR A 469 -8.96 -8.47 -11.41
N ALA A 470 -7.75 -8.56 -11.96
CA ALA A 470 -6.51 -8.55 -11.21
C ALA A 470 -5.45 -7.73 -11.96
N ASN A 471 -4.46 -7.23 -11.23
CA ASN A 471 -3.28 -6.64 -11.85
C ASN A 471 -2.15 -7.68 -11.95
N ASP A 472 -2.05 -8.56 -10.97
CA ASP A 472 -1.05 -9.61 -10.88
C ASP A 472 -1.70 -10.98 -10.63
N LEU A 473 -1.37 -11.94 -11.47
CA LEU A 473 -1.87 -13.32 -11.37
C LEU A 473 -1.27 -14.08 -10.18
N SER A 474 -0.03 -13.80 -9.83
CA SER A 474 0.68 -14.49 -8.76
C SER A 474 0.09 -14.23 -7.38
N SER A 475 -0.56 -13.08 -7.20
CA SER A 475 -1.20 -12.66 -5.96
C SER A 475 -2.60 -13.27 -5.77
N ILE A 476 -3.17 -13.95 -6.76
CA ILE A 476 -4.47 -14.63 -6.65
C ILE A 476 -4.27 -15.97 -5.95
N PRO A 477 -5.03 -16.26 -4.87
CA PRO A 477 -4.98 -17.57 -4.20
C PRO A 477 -5.23 -18.73 -5.18
N GLY A 478 -4.42 -19.81 -5.07
CA GLY A 478 -4.48 -20.98 -5.97
C GLY A 478 -5.89 -21.52 -6.19
N PRO A 479 -6.66 -21.84 -5.13
CA PRO A 479 -8.01 -22.39 -5.28
C PRO A 479 -8.99 -21.49 -6.04
N LEU A 480 -8.85 -20.17 -5.95
CA LEU A 480 -9.64 -19.23 -6.74
C LEU A 480 -9.20 -19.22 -8.19
N ARG A 481 -7.88 -19.23 -8.43
CA ARG A 481 -7.29 -19.23 -9.76
C ARG A 481 -7.70 -20.44 -10.60
N ASP A 482 -7.79 -21.61 -9.98
CA ASP A 482 -8.16 -22.87 -10.63
C ASP A 482 -9.62 -22.87 -11.16
N ARG A 483 -10.46 -21.95 -10.66
CA ARG A 483 -11.85 -21.77 -11.11
C ARG A 483 -12.01 -20.65 -12.16
N MET A 484 -10.90 -20.00 -12.52
CA MET A 484 -10.93 -18.83 -13.40
C MET A 484 -10.38 -19.13 -14.78
N GLU A 485 -11.05 -18.63 -15.80
CA GLU A 485 -10.51 -18.50 -17.13
C GLU A 485 -9.76 -17.16 -17.23
N ILE A 486 -8.44 -17.25 -17.34
CA ILE A 486 -7.56 -16.09 -17.30
C ILE A 486 -7.44 -15.50 -18.71
N ILE A 487 -7.85 -14.23 -18.83
CA ILE A 487 -7.67 -13.45 -20.05
C ILE A 487 -6.65 -12.35 -19.76
N SER A 488 -5.44 -12.51 -20.29
CA SER A 488 -4.37 -11.52 -20.12
C SER A 488 -4.59 -10.33 -21.05
N ILE A 489 -4.62 -9.13 -20.46
CA ILE A 489 -4.74 -7.88 -21.19
C ILE A 489 -3.41 -7.14 -21.08
N ALA A 490 -2.70 -7.05 -22.18
CA ALA A 490 -1.43 -6.35 -22.28
C ALA A 490 -1.61 -4.83 -22.29
N GLY A 491 -0.49 -4.09 -22.16
CA GLY A 491 -0.45 -2.65 -22.36
C GLY A 491 -0.73 -2.24 -23.81
N TYR A 492 -1.01 -0.97 -23.99
CA TYR A 492 -1.26 -0.39 -25.31
C TYR A 492 0.01 0.20 -25.94
N THR A 493 0.13 0.07 -27.25
CA THR A 493 1.11 0.78 -28.09
C THR A 493 0.80 2.29 -28.13
N GLU A 494 1.75 3.10 -28.59
CA GLU A 494 1.52 4.54 -28.78
C GLU A 494 0.40 4.84 -29.78
N ILE A 495 0.30 4.03 -30.85
CA ILE A 495 -0.75 4.15 -31.88
C ILE A 495 -2.12 3.80 -31.29
N GLU A 496 -2.21 2.70 -30.54
CA GLU A 496 -3.46 2.35 -29.85
C GLU A 496 -3.86 3.43 -28.83
N LYS A 497 -2.90 3.97 -28.03
CA LYS A 497 -3.16 5.08 -27.11
C LYS A 497 -3.66 6.33 -27.83
N LEU A 498 -3.12 6.64 -29.02
CA LEU A 498 -3.58 7.75 -29.83
C LEU A 498 -5.05 7.57 -30.25
N HIS A 499 -5.40 6.38 -30.75
CA HIS A 499 -6.78 6.07 -31.13
C HIS A 499 -7.72 6.09 -29.94
N ILE A 500 -7.34 5.45 -28.83
CA ILE A 500 -8.11 5.46 -27.58
C ILE A 500 -8.34 6.89 -27.09
N ALA A 501 -7.31 7.75 -27.15
CA ALA A 501 -7.43 9.15 -26.75
C ALA A 501 -8.47 9.90 -27.62
N LYS A 502 -8.41 9.74 -28.93
CA LYS A 502 -9.30 10.43 -29.89
C LYS A 502 -10.74 9.96 -29.81
N ASP A 503 -10.91 8.63 -29.78
CA ASP A 503 -12.23 8.04 -29.96
C ASP A 503 -13.02 7.96 -28.65
N TYR A 504 -12.32 7.85 -27.52
CA TYR A 504 -12.95 7.63 -26.20
C TYR A 504 -12.60 8.70 -25.18
N LEU A 505 -11.31 8.92 -24.85
CA LEU A 505 -10.93 9.72 -23.70
C LEU A 505 -11.27 11.21 -23.86
N ILE A 506 -10.95 11.79 -25.02
CA ILE A 506 -11.23 13.20 -25.30
C ILE A 506 -12.73 13.46 -25.24
N LYS A 507 -13.53 12.58 -25.90
CA LYS A 507 -15.01 12.72 -25.90
C LYS A 507 -15.57 12.66 -24.48
N LYS A 508 -15.07 11.71 -23.68
CA LYS A 508 -15.47 11.54 -22.29
C LYS A 508 -15.10 12.77 -21.47
N GLN A 509 -13.83 13.23 -21.56
CA GLN A 509 -13.34 14.34 -20.77
C GLN A 509 -13.99 15.70 -21.16
N LEU A 510 -14.31 15.91 -22.43
CA LEU A 510 -15.10 17.07 -22.87
C LEU A 510 -16.46 17.10 -22.19
N LYS A 511 -17.17 15.97 -22.16
CA LYS A 511 -18.48 15.85 -21.51
C LYS A 511 -18.39 16.08 -19.99
N GLU A 512 -17.42 15.49 -19.34
CA GLU A 512 -17.22 15.63 -17.88
C GLU A 512 -16.86 17.06 -17.45
N HIS A 513 -16.21 17.84 -18.34
CA HIS A 513 -15.82 19.22 -18.07
C HIS A 513 -16.75 20.27 -18.70
N GLY A 514 -17.88 19.87 -19.27
CA GLY A 514 -18.86 20.77 -19.88
C GLY A 514 -18.37 21.50 -21.14
N LEU A 515 -17.35 20.95 -21.81
CA LEU A 515 -16.78 21.53 -23.03
C LEU A 515 -17.43 20.92 -24.28
N GLN A 516 -17.68 21.76 -25.27
CA GLN A 516 -18.13 21.31 -26.60
C GLN A 516 -16.94 20.88 -27.47
N LYS A 517 -17.17 19.94 -28.39
CA LYS A 517 -16.13 19.45 -29.33
C LYS A 517 -15.44 20.55 -30.15
N GLN A 518 -16.16 21.65 -30.40
CA GLN A 518 -15.65 22.80 -31.15
C GLN A 518 -14.70 23.69 -30.33
N GLN A 519 -14.82 23.67 -29.00
CA GLN A 519 -14.09 24.53 -28.09
C GLN A 519 -12.67 24.05 -27.80
N LEU A 520 -12.41 22.72 -27.87
CA LEU A 520 -11.10 22.14 -27.67
C LEU A 520 -10.77 21.14 -28.78
N GLN A 521 -9.63 21.35 -29.42
CA GLN A 521 -9.04 20.41 -30.37
C GLN A 521 -7.62 20.06 -29.92
N ILE A 522 -7.34 18.79 -29.71
CA ILE A 522 -6.01 18.28 -29.41
C ILE A 522 -5.50 17.59 -30.67
N ARG A 523 -4.37 18.03 -31.23
CA ARG A 523 -3.77 17.46 -32.43
C ARG A 523 -3.13 16.11 -32.11
N ASP A 524 -3.03 15.22 -33.11
CA ASP A 524 -2.45 13.88 -32.98
C ASP A 524 -1.00 13.92 -32.45
N GLU A 525 -0.17 14.82 -33.01
CA GLU A 525 1.18 15.09 -32.52
C GLU A 525 1.23 15.52 -31.04
N ALA A 526 0.24 16.27 -30.56
CA ALA A 526 0.16 16.64 -29.17
C ALA A 526 -0.21 15.44 -28.28
N ILE A 527 -1.10 14.57 -28.74
CA ILE A 527 -1.45 13.33 -28.02
C ILE A 527 -0.24 12.41 -27.92
N LEU A 528 0.48 12.20 -29.04
CA LEU A 528 1.74 11.42 -29.01
C LEU A 528 2.79 12.06 -28.10
N SER A 529 2.88 13.39 -28.07
CA SER A 529 3.74 14.10 -27.15
C SER A 529 3.34 13.86 -25.67
N ILE A 530 2.03 13.80 -25.37
CA ILE A 530 1.57 13.44 -24.01
C ILE A 530 2.02 12.03 -23.66
N VAL A 531 1.81 11.07 -24.56
CA VAL A 531 2.18 9.67 -24.34
C VAL A 531 3.68 9.54 -24.09
N ARG A 532 4.53 10.24 -24.84
CA ARG A 532 5.98 10.12 -24.82
C ARG A 532 6.65 10.85 -23.66
N TYR A 533 6.17 12.05 -23.34
CA TYR A 533 6.90 12.95 -22.45
C TYR A 533 6.18 13.26 -21.13
N PHE A 534 4.89 12.93 -21.01
CA PHE A 534 4.09 13.26 -19.80
C PHE A 534 3.47 12.05 -19.13
N THR A 535 3.60 10.85 -19.74
CA THR A 535 3.10 9.60 -19.16
C THR A 535 4.12 8.47 -19.33
N ARG A 536 4.19 7.57 -18.32
CA ARG A 536 4.99 6.34 -18.37
C ARG A 536 4.12 5.23 -17.77
N GLU A 537 3.27 4.63 -18.61
CA GLU A 537 2.29 3.64 -18.18
C GLU A 537 1.96 2.66 -19.30
N ALA A 538 1.58 1.43 -18.94
CA ALA A 538 1.10 0.43 -19.90
C ALA A 538 -0.31 0.78 -20.41
N GLY A 539 -1.18 1.26 -19.53
CA GLY A 539 -2.56 1.66 -19.87
C GLY A 539 -2.69 3.11 -20.32
N VAL A 540 -3.87 3.67 -20.07
CA VAL A 540 -4.26 5.03 -20.51
C VAL A 540 -4.75 5.93 -19.36
N ARG A 541 -4.57 5.53 -18.09
CA ARG A 541 -5.08 6.27 -16.93
C ARG A 541 -4.36 7.60 -16.70
N GLY A 542 -3.04 7.61 -16.91
CA GLY A 542 -2.22 8.82 -16.87
C GLY A 542 -2.55 9.74 -18.03
N LEU A 543 -2.67 9.19 -19.25
CA LEU A 543 -3.09 9.90 -20.46
C LEU A 543 -4.45 10.59 -20.26
N GLU A 544 -5.42 9.89 -19.69
CA GLU A 544 -6.73 10.46 -19.35
C GLU A 544 -6.62 11.63 -18.38
N ARG A 545 -5.76 11.50 -17.33
CA ARG A 545 -5.52 12.59 -16.36
C ARG A 545 -4.87 13.82 -17.02
N GLN A 546 -3.95 13.62 -17.96
CA GLN A 546 -3.34 14.75 -18.68
C GLN A 546 -4.35 15.43 -19.61
N ILE A 547 -5.18 14.65 -20.32
CA ILE A 547 -6.29 15.20 -21.11
C ILE A 547 -7.27 15.98 -20.23
N ALA A 548 -7.65 15.45 -19.08
CA ALA A 548 -8.50 16.15 -18.12
C ALA A 548 -7.87 17.47 -17.64
N LYS A 549 -6.53 17.51 -17.43
CA LYS A 549 -5.80 18.74 -17.07
C LYS A 549 -5.89 19.79 -18.19
N ILE A 550 -5.75 19.34 -19.45
CA ILE A 550 -5.93 20.21 -20.62
C ILE A 550 -7.37 20.75 -20.66
N CYS A 551 -8.37 19.88 -20.49
CA CYS A 551 -9.79 20.31 -20.45
C CYS A 551 -10.06 21.36 -19.37
N ARG A 552 -9.57 21.17 -18.15
CA ARG A 552 -9.71 22.16 -17.05
C ARG A 552 -9.08 23.51 -17.37
N LYS A 553 -7.85 23.52 -17.92
CA LYS A 553 -7.20 24.76 -18.32
C LYS A 553 -7.93 25.44 -19.49
N THR A 554 -8.42 24.64 -20.43
CA THR A 554 -9.23 25.15 -21.55
C THR A 554 -10.52 25.77 -21.04
N ALA A 555 -11.24 25.13 -20.12
CA ALA A 555 -12.45 25.69 -19.51
C ALA A 555 -12.14 27.04 -18.84
N LYS A 556 -11.03 27.12 -18.08
CA LYS A 556 -10.58 28.40 -17.49
C LYS A 556 -10.34 29.48 -18.56
N ILE A 557 -9.64 29.14 -19.65
CA ILE A 557 -9.35 30.11 -20.73
C ILE A 557 -10.64 30.61 -21.38
N ILE A 558 -11.57 29.70 -21.68
CA ILE A 558 -12.84 30.06 -22.34
C ILE A 558 -13.71 30.96 -21.45
N THR A 559 -13.74 30.68 -20.13
CA THR A 559 -14.54 31.44 -19.17
C THR A 559 -13.92 32.80 -18.79
N SER A 560 -12.57 32.92 -18.83
CA SER A 560 -11.86 34.13 -18.38
C SER A 560 -11.47 35.09 -19.50
N VAL A 561 -11.25 34.60 -20.75
CA VAL A 561 -10.66 35.40 -21.83
C VAL A 561 -11.57 35.48 -23.07
N GLU A 562 -12.81 34.97 -23.02
CA GLU A 562 -13.77 34.89 -24.14
C GLU A 562 -13.25 34.20 -25.42
N LYS A 563 -12.17 33.40 -25.30
CA LYS A 563 -11.71 32.60 -26.42
C LYS A 563 -12.73 31.52 -26.76
N LYS A 564 -13.27 31.54 -27.96
CA LYS A 564 -14.27 30.55 -28.42
C LYS A 564 -13.67 29.18 -28.72
N ARG A 565 -12.36 29.07 -28.97
CA ARG A 565 -11.67 27.82 -29.37
C ARG A 565 -10.22 27.78 -28.91
N VAL A 566 -9.78 26.62 -28.43
CA VAL A 566 -8.40 26.32 -28.06
C VAL A 566 -7.90 25.14 -28.89
N ILE A 567 -6.72 25.27 -29.51
CA ILE A 567 -6.05 24.21 -30.24
C ILE A 567 -4.75 23.88 -29.52
N VAL A 568 -4.61 22.61 -29.12
CA VAL A 568 -3.40 22.11 -28.46
C VAL A 568 -2.54 21.37 -29.49
N THR A 569 -1.31 21.82 -29.61
CA THR A 569 -0.31 21.32 -30.54
C THR A 569 0.98 20.95 -29.77
N ASN A 570 1.93 20.32 -30.42
CA ASN A 570 3.22 20.01 -29.79
C ASN A 570 3.99 21.29 -29.31
N LYS A 571 3.73 22.45 -29.93
CA LYS A 571 4.41 23.71 -29.60
C LYS A 571 3.91 24.36 -28.30
N ASN A 572 2.61 24.21 -28.00
CA ASN A 572 1.99 24.86 -26.84
C ASN A 572 1.57 23.91 -25.73
N ILE A 573 1.86 22.62 -25.84
CA ILE A 573 1.45 21.60 -24.88
C ILE A 573 2.04 21.86 -23.48
N GLU A 574 3.24 22.43 -23.41
CA GLU A 574 3.90 22.75 -22.15
C GLU A 574 3.19 23.87 -21.37
N GLU A 575 2.45 24.76 -22.04
CA GLU A 575 1.59 25.76 -21.38
C GLU A 575 0.47 25.09 -20.59
N PHE A 576 -0.02 23.94 -21.07
CA PHE A 576 -1.09 23.18 -20.44
C PHE A 576 -0.57 22.18 -19.39
N LEU A 577 0.52 21.49 -19.67
CA LEU A 577 0.97 20.37 -18.85
C LEU A 577 2.19 20.70 -17.98
N GLY A 578 2.94 21.74 -18.31
CA GLY A 578 4.22 22.07 -17.71
C GLY A 578 5.38 21.50 -18.54
N LYS A 579 6.59 21.52 -18.00
CA LYS A 579 7.78 20.96 -18.65
C LYS A 579 7.63 19.44 -18.83
N LYS A 580 8.29 18.91 -19.88
CA LYS A 580 8.38 17.48 -20.11
C LYS A 580 8.94 16.77 -18.88
N ILE A 581 8.31 15.68 -18.48
CA ILE A 581 8.67 14.91 -17.26
C ILE A 581 9.60 13.76 -17.63
N PHE A 582 9.37 13.13 -18.79
CA PHE A 582 10.11 11.97 -19.25
C PHE A 582 10.90 12.31 -20.49
N HIS A 583 12.04 11.65 -20.66
CA HIS A 583 12.84 11.71 -21.88
C HIS A 583 12.47 10.50 -22.75
N TYR A 584 12.23 10.75 -24.04
CA TYR A 584 11.89 9.74 -25.01
C TYR A 584 13.07 9.50 -25.95
N GLY A 585 13.36 8.23 -26.26
CA GLY A 585 14.39 7.91 -27.24
C GLY A 585 15.84 8.14 -26.77
N GLN A 586 16.11 7.96 -25.49
CA GLN A 586 17.50 7.95 -25.00
C GLN A 586 18.05 6.50 -25.00
N ALA A 587 18.14 5.88 -26.19
CA ALA A 587 19.25 4.96 -26.41
C ALA A 587 20.56 5.79 -26.27
N GLU A 588 21.57 5.22 -25.64
CA GLU A 588 22.88 5.87 -25.52
C GLU A 588 23.32 6.44 -26.88
N LYS A 589 24.00 7.58 -26.86
CA LYS A 589 24.43 8.23 -28.10
C LYS A 589 25.60 7.52 -28.76
N GLU A 590 26.34 6.73 -28.00
CA GLU A 590 27.57 6.04 -28.41
C GLU A 590 27.59 4.63 -27.80
N ASP A 591 28.29 3.72 -28.45
CA ASP A 591 28.56 2.38 -27.95
C ASP A 591 29.51 2.48 -26.75
N GLN A 592 29.17 1.83 -25.63
CA GLN A 592 29.90 1.97 -24.38
C GLN A 592 30.44 0.63 -23.88
N VAL A 593 31.60 0.68 -23.22
CA VAL A 593 32.21 -0.48 -22.57
C VAL A 593 31.57 -0.65 -21.19
N GLY A 594 31.14 -1.88 -20.89
CA GLY A 594 30.58 -2.23 -19.58
C GLY A 594 29.15 -1.72 -19.34
N VAL A 595 28.46 -1.20 -20.36
CA VAL A 595 27.08 -0.71 -20.26
C VAL A 595 26.19 -1.47 -21.23
N ALA A 596 25.22 -2.22 -20.71
CA ALA A 596 24.26 -3.01 -21.50
C ALA A 596 22.82 -2.62 -21.21
N THR A 597 21.97 -2.64 -22.25
CA THR A 597 20.55 -2.37 -22.14
C THR A 597 19.75 -3.64 -22.00
N GLY A 598 19.20 -3.88 -20.81
CA GLY A 598 18.26 -4.95 -20.53
C GLY A 598 16.81 -4.52 -20.68
N LEU A 599 15.91 -5.48 -20.81
CA LEU A 599 14.48 -5.26 -20.90
C LEU A 599 13.79 -5.84 -19.66
N ALA A 600 13.09 -4.98 -18.94
CA ALA A 600 12.37 -5.32 -17.72
C ALA A 600 10.85 -5.25 -17.92
N TYR A 601 10.13 -5.99 -17.10
CA TYR A 601 8.69 -5.90 -16.94
C TYR A 601 8.35 -5.44 -15.54
N THR A 602 7.47 -4.46 -15.42
CA THR A 602 7.03 -3.89 -14.16
C THR A 602 5.49 -3.86 -14.08
N ALA A 603 4.94 -3.61 -12.91
CA ALA A 603 3.50 -3.39 -12.73
C ALA A 603 2.93 -2.24 -13.59
N PHE A 604 3.79 -1.36 -14.10
CA PHE A 604 3.42 -0.25 -14.99
C PHE A 604 3.62 -0.58 -16.49
N GLY A 605 4.12 -1.76 -16.80
CA GLY A 605 4.45 -2.21 -18.14
C GLY A 605 5.93 -2.48 -18.35
N GLY A 606 6.33 -2.65 -19.62
CA GLY A 606 7.73 -2.84 -19.96
C GLY A 606 8.56 -1.57 -19.79
N ASP A 607 9.82 -1.77 -19.44
CA ASP A 607 10.82 -0.72 -19.26
C ASP A 607 12.18 -1.16 -19.78
N THR A 608 13.06 -0.20 -20.10
CA THR A 608 14.47 -0.47 -20.39
C THR A 608 15.29 -0.28 -19.14
N LEU A 609 16.28 -1.13 -18.93
CA LEU A 609 17.10 -1.15 -17.76
C LEU A 609 18.57 -1.12 -18.16
N GLN A 610 19.27 -0.05 -17.85
CA GLN A 610 20.73 -0.01 -18.04
C GLN A 610 21.40 -0.81 -16.93
N ILE A 611 22.40 -1.59 -17.30
CA ILE A 611 23.28 -2.32 -16.39
C ILE A 611 24.69 -1.86 -16.64
N GLU A 612 25.31 -1.28 -15.63
CA GLU A 612 26.65 -0.75 -15.66
C GLU A 612 27.60 -1.64 -14.87
N VAL A 613 28.72 -1.98 -15.44
CA VAL A 613 29.80 -2.74 -14.80
C VAL A 613 31.07 -1.92 -14.77
N ALA A 614 31.58 -1.69 -13.57
CA ALA A 614 32.87 -1.03 -13.34
C ALA A 614 33.87 -2.00 -12.71
N LEU A 615 35.11 -1.93 -13.17
CA LEU A 615 36.22 -2.68 -12.64
C LEU A 615 37.12 -1.75 -11.83
N ALA A 616 37.49 -2.14 -10.63
CA ALA A 616 38.47 -1.45 -9.79
C ALA A 616 39.55 -2.43 -9.35
N PRO A 617 40.83 -2.02 -9.25
CA PRO A 617 41.85 -2.88 -8.65
C PRO A 617 41.44 -3.33 -7.26
N GLY A 618 41.42 -4.65 -7.01
CA GLY A 618 40.90 -5.20 -5.77
C GLY A 618 41.26 -6.67 -5.55
N LYS A 619 40.45 -7.35 -4.74
CA LYS A 619 40.66 -8.76 -4.35
C LYS A 619 39.49 -9.68 -4.75
N GLY A 620 38.73 -9.32 -5.76
CA GLY A 620 37.64 -10.12 -6.29
C GLY A 620 36.29 -9.92 -5.62
N LYS A 621 36.05 -8.79 -4.97
CA LYS A 621 34.76 -8.50 -4.35
C LYS A 621 33.72 -8.19 -5.42
N LEU A 622 32.60 -8.92 -5.40
CA LEU A 622 31.42 -8.57 -6.21
C LEU A 622 30.51 -7.62 -5.41
N VAL A 623 30.36 -6.41 -5.91
CA VAL A 623 29.50 -5.36 -5.33
C VAL A 623 28.26 -5.17 -6.21
N LEU A 624 27.08 -5.28 -5.61
CA LEU A 624 25.80 -5.15 -6.30
C LEU A 624 25.04 -3.95 -5.73
N THR A 625 24.64 -3.00 -6.58
CA THR A 625 23.89 -1.81 -6.16
C THR A 625 22.72 -1.52 -7.10
N GLY A 626 21.70 -0.76 -6.63
CA GLY A 626 20.51 -0.39 -7.41
C GLY A 626 19.19 -0.95 -6.88
N LYS A 627 19.09 -1.28 -5.57
CA LYS A 627 17.92 -1.92 -4.94
C LYS A 627 17.49 -3.22 -5.63
N LEU A 628 18.45 -4.11 -5.84
CA LEU A 628 18.21 -5.42 -6.42
C LEU A 628 17.53 -6.33 -5.41
N GLY A 629 16.46 -7.01 -5.83
CA GLY A 629 15.85 -8.11 -5.10
C GLY A 629 16.73 -9.38 -5.11
N ASP A 630 16.34 -10.38 -4.36
CA ASP A 630 17.20 -11.56 -4.14
C ASP A 630 17.36 -12.40 -5.40
N VAL A 631 16.30 -12.56 -6.22
CA VAL A 631 16.38 -13.29 -7.49
C VAL A 631 17.34 -12.59 -8.48
N MET A 632 17.33 -11.27 -8.53
CA MET A 632 18.25 -10.53 -9.40
C MET A 632 19.71 -10.58 -8.91
N LYS A 633 19.93 -10.61 -7.58
CA LYS A 633 21.27 -10.85 -6.99
C LYS A 633 21.80 -12.23 -7.32
N GLU A 634 20.97 -13.27 -7.22
CA GLU A 634 21.31 -14.64 -7.62
C GLU A 634 21.64 -14.71 -9.11
N SER A 635 20.85 -14.05 -9.96
CA SER A 635 21.12 -13.96 -11.40
C SER A 635 22.47 -13.29 -11.70
N ALA A 636 22.83 -12.23 -10.94
CA ALA A 636 24.14 -11.59 -11.07
C ALA A 636 25.30 -12.51 -10.63
N GLN A 637 25.11 -13.29 -9.57
CA GLN A 637 26.09 -14.29 -9.11
C GLN A 637 26.24 -15.43 -10.11
N ALA A 638 25.15 -15.91 -10.72
CA ALA A 638 25.17 -16.92 -11.76
C ALA A 638 25.92 -16.43 -13.01
N ALA A 639 25.63 -15.20 -13.45
CA ALA A 639 26.32 -14.55 -14.55
C ALA A 639 27.84 -14.42 -14.28
N PHE A 640 28.21 -13.95 -13.10
CA PHE A 640 29.61 -13.86 -12.68
C PHE A 640 30.31 -15.21 -12.67
N SER A 641 29.65 -16.23 -12.12
CA SER A 641 30.18 -17.62 -12.06
C SER A 641 30.39 -18.18 -13.46
N TYR A 642 29.43 -17.93 -14.38
CA TYR A 642 29.55 -18.36 -15.77
C TYR A 642 30.73 -17.68 -16.48
N VAL A 643 30.86 -16.34 -16.37
CA VAL A 643 31.98 -15.59 -16.96
C VAL A 643 33.31 -16.09 -16.42
N ARG A 644 33.40 -16.35 -15.12
CA ARG A 644 34.60 -16.88 -14.49
C ARG A 644 34.96 -18.27 -15.02
N SER A 645 33.99 -19.16 -15.17
CA SER A 645 34.25 -20.51 -15.69
C SER A 645 34.55 -20.55 -17.17
N SER A 646 34.20 -19.51 -17.91
CA SER A 646 34.39 -19.39 -19.37
C SER A 646 35.39 -18.31 -19.76
N ALA A 647 36.21 -17.83 -18.82
CA ALA A 647 37.09 -16.70 -19.02
C ALA A 647 38.03 -16.85 -20.23
N GLU A 648 38.69 -18.02 -20.35
CA GLU A 648 39.60 -18.34 -21.48
C GLU A 648 38.88 -18.27 -22.83
N LYS A 649 37.62 -18.66 -22.90
CA LYS A 649 36.78 -18.63 -24.10
C LYS A 649 36.53 -17.23 -24.59
N PHE A 650 36.50 -16.27 -23.69
CA PHE A 650 36.18 -14.85 -23.99
C PHE A 650 37.43 -13.97 -24.05
N ASP A 651 38.61 -14.53 -24.10
CA ASP A 651 39.92 -13.83 -24.03
C ASP A 651 40.05 -12.97 -22.74
N ILE A 652 39.47 -13.47 -21.63
CA ILE A 652 39.53 -12.83 -20.32
C ILE A 652 40.61 -13.55 -19.49
N ASP A 653 41.43 -12.79 -18.78
CA ASP A 653 42.39 -13.36 -17.83
C ASP A 653 41.66 -14.24 -16.78
N PRO A 654 41.95 -15.53 -16.67
CA PRO A 654 41.29 -16.41 -15.72
C PRO A 654 41.42 -15.97 -14.25
N THR A 655 42.45 -15.14 -13.96
CA THR A 655 42.71 -14.60 -12.62
C THR A 655 42.08 -13.22 -12.39
N PHE A 656 41.20 -12.75 -13.29
CA PHE A 656 40.59 -11.42 -13.18
C PHE A 656 39.89 -11.23 -11.83
N HIS A 657 39.27 -12.28 -11.30
CA HIS A 657 38.57 -12.29 -10.02
C HIS A 657 39.51 -12.16 -8.78
N GLU A 658 40.81 -12.20 -8.96
CA GLU A 658 41.82 -11.91 -7.93
C GLU A 658 42.42 -10.50 -8.07
N LYS A 659 42.26 -9.89 -9.24
CA LYS A 659 42.86 -8.61 -9.60
C LYS A 659 41.91 -7.44 -9.52
N TYR A 660 40.60 -7.69 -9.73
CA TYR A 660 39.59 -6.63 -9.80
C TYR A 660 38.43 -6.89 -8.85
N ASP A 661 38.02 -5.88 -8.12
CA ASP A 661 36.70 -5.81 -7.54
C ASP A 661 35.72 -5.37 -8.65
N ILE A 662 34.59 -6.06 -8.74
CA ILE A 662 33.60 -5.88 -9.79
C ILE A 662 32.36 -5.24 -9.18
N HIS A 663 32.00 -4.07 -9.68
CA HIS A 663 30.80 -3.37 -9.25
C HIS A 663 29.76 -3.38 -10.36
N ILE A 664 28.64 -4.08 -10.10
CA ILE A 664 27.48 -4.06 -10.99
C ILE A 664 26.46 -3.08 -10.39
N HIS A 665 26.15 -2.06 -11.16
CA HIS A 665 25.19 -1.04 -10.80
C HIS A 665 24.00 -1.05 -11.75
N VAL A 666 22.79 -0.97 -11.18
CA VAL A 666 21.56 -0.80 -11.95
C VAL A 666 20.93 0.52 -11.53
N PRO A 667 21.06 1.59 -12.35
CA PRO A 667 20.56 2.92 -12.06
C PRO A 667 19.07 2.95 -11.66
N GLU A 668 18.56 4.11 -11.26
CA GLU A 668 17.20 4.32 -10.74
C GLU A 668 16.92 3.58 -9.40
N GLY A 669 17.78 3.79 -8.41
CA GLY A 669 17.68 3.16 -7.07
C GLY A 669 16.40 3.47 -6.27
N ALA A 670 15.51 4.33 -6.77
CA ALA A 670 14.20 4.56 -6.17
C ALA A 670 13.20 3.40 -6.40
N VAL A 671 13.39 2.62 -7.49
CA VAL A 671 12.50 1.53 -7.88
C VAL A 671 13.16 0.18 -7.55
N PRO A 672 12.53 -0.68 -6.74
CA PRO A 672 13.01 -2.05 -6.53
C PRO A 672 12.99 -2.83 -7.85
N LYS A 673 14.02 -3.62 -8.09
CA LYS A 673 14.18 -4.44 -9.29
C LYS A 673 14.45 -5.87 -8.88
N ASP A 674 13.64 -6.80 -9.41
CA ASP A 674 13.81 -8.23 -9.14
C ASP A 674 13.43 -9.07 -10.37
N GLY A 675 14.09 -10.20 -10.53
CA GLY A 675 13.81 -11.15 -11.59
C GLY A 675 15.08 -11.72 -12.25
N PRO A 676 15.02 -12.95 -12.80
CA PRO A 676 16.16 -13.62 -13.40
C PRO A 676 16.48 -13.15 -14.83
N SER A 677 15.55 -12.45 -15.49
CA SER A 677 15.64 -12.11 -16.93
C SER A 677 16.73 -11.10 -17.30
N ALA A 678 17.45 -10.55 -16.31
CA ALA A 678 18.60 -9.67 -16.53
C ALA A 678 19.93 -10.45 -16.72
N GLY A 679 19.92 -11.76 -16.60
CA GLY A 679 21.14 -12.60 -16.64
C GLY A 679 21.97 -12.40 -17.89
N VAL A 680 21.38 -12.42 -19.09
CA VAL A 680 22.09 -12.16 -20.34
C VAL A 680 22.70 -10.76 -20.38
N THR A 681 21.98 -9.75 -19.89
CA THR A 681 22.44 -8.35 -19.88
C THR A 681 23.61 -8.16 -18.92
N ILE A 682 23.52 -8.74 -17.72
CA ILE A 682 24.62 -8.70 -16.74
C ILE A 682 25.85 -9.40 -17.30
N THR A 683 25.69 -10.58 -17.92
CA THR A 683 26.78 -11.34 -18.51
C THR A 683 27.46 -10.55 -19.63
N THR A 684 26.68 -9.93 -20.51
CA THR A 684 27.18 -9.11 -21.62
C THR A 684 27.97 -7.89 -21.11
N ALA A 685 27.42 -7.18 -20.11
CA ALA A 685 28.08 -6.04 -19.49
C ALA A 685 29.40 -6.45 -18.79
N LEU A 686 29.43 -7.60 -18.12
CA LEU A 686 30.64 -8.16 -17.48
C LEU A 686 31.72 -8.49 -18.53
N VAL A 687 31.37 -9.22 -19.58
CA VAL A 687 32.31 -9.59 -20.63
C VAL A 687 32.82 -8.34 -21.33
N SER A 688 31.98 -7.38 -21.64
CA SER A 688 32.37 -6.09 -22.23
C SER A 688 33.37 -5.34 -21.35
N ALA A 689 33.07 -5.22 -20.05
CA ALA A 689 33.96 -4.53 -19.11
C ALA A 689 35.33 -5.20 -19.01
N LEU A 690 35.36 -6.56 -18.95
CA LEU A 690 36.58 -7.35 -18.81
C LEU A 690 37.42 -7.40 -20.08
N THR A 691 36.77 -7.35 -21.26
CA THR A 691 37.48 -7.37 -22.56
C THR A 691 37.78 -5.97 -23.11
N GLY A 692 37.20 -4.90 -22.54
CA GLY A 692 37.30 -3.54 -23.04
C GLY A 692 36.56 -3.29 -24.37
N LYS A 693 35.73 -4.25 -24.83
CA LYS A 693 34.97 -4.15 -26.10
C LYS A 693 33.62 -3.49 -25.84
N PRO A 694 33.20 -2.45 -26.63
CA PRO A 694 31.97 -1.74 -26.41
C PRO A 694 30.75 -2.60 -26.83
N ILE A 695 29.61 -2.31 -26.21
CA ILE A 695 28.30 -2.92 -26.51
C ILE A 695 27.55 -1.99 -27.48
N ARG A 696 26.88 -2.58 -28.48
CA ARG A 696 26.07 -1.84 -29.44
C ARG A 696 24.88 -1.16 -28.72
N ARG A 697 24.77 0.13 -28.85
CA ARG A 697 23.74 0.97 -28.21
C ARG A 697 22.32 0.65 -28.64
N GLU A 698 22.15 0.18 -29.88
CA GLU A 698 20.85 -0.14 -30.46
C GLU A 698 20.30 -1.50 -30.06
N VAL A 699 21.08 -2.30 -29.30
CA VAL A 699 20.71 -3.65 -28.88
C VAL A 699 20.12 -3.65 -27.49
N GLY A 700 18.90 -4.18 -27.39
CA GLY A 700 18.28 -4.54 -26.12
C GLY A 700 18.24 -6.08 -25.95
N MET A 701 18.35 -6.54 -24.71
CA MET A 701 18.37 -7.99 -24.50
C MET A 701 17.60 -8.39 -23.24
N THR A 702 17.12 -9.64 -23.24
CA THR A 702 16.46 -10.25 -22.09
C THR A 702 16.64 -11.75 -22.14
N GLY A 703 16.87 -12.38 -20.99
CA GLY A 703 17.03 -13.80 -20.87
C GLY A 703 17.64 -14.17 -19.51
N GLU A 704 17.24 -15.31 -18.97
CA GLU A 704 17.87 -15.92 -17.81
C GLU A 704 19.09 -16.74 -18.25
N VAL A 705 20.18 -16.68 -17.51
CA VAL A 705 21.42 -17.41 -17.82
C VAL A 705 21.67 -18.51 -16.80
N THR A 706 21.93 -19.71 -17.29
CA THR A 706 22.36 -20.82 -16.44
C THR A 706 23.89 -20.81 -16.25
N LEU A 707 24.39 -21.53 -15.24
CA LEU A 707 25.83 -21.69 -15.00
C LEU A 707 26.60 -22.32 -16.18
N ARG A 708 25.91 -22.84 -17.21
CA ARG A 708 26.49 -23.40 -18.42
C ARG A 708 26.28 -22.51 -19.66
N GLY A 709 25.82 -21.28 -19.48
CA GLY A 709 25.61 -20.32 -20.57
C GLY A 709 24.35 -20.53 -21.40
N ARG A 710 23.45 -21.47 -21.04
CA ARG A 710 22.16 -21.58 -21.74
C ARG A 710 21.27 -20.40 -21.39
N VAL A 711 20.55 -19.91 -22.38
CA VAL A 711 19.56 -18.83 -22.22
C VAL A 711 18.17 -19.45 -22.11
N LEU A 712 17.49 -19.17 -20.99
CA LEU A 712 16.15 -19.70 -20.68
C LEU A 712 15.06 -18.66 -20.97
N ALA A 713 13.83 -19.19 -21.20
CA ALA A 713 12.65 -18.39 -21.50
C ALA A 713 12.30 -17.41 -20.38
N ILE A 714 11.68 -16.29 -20.79
CA ILE A 714 11.24 -15.19 -19.89
C ILE A 714 9.77 -14.89 -20.09
N GLY A 715 9.17 -14.17 -19.13
CA GLY A 715 7.83 -13.63 -19.23
C GLY A 715 7.78 -12.18 -19.74
N GLY A 716 6.62 -11.77 -20.27
CA GLY A 716 6.33 -10.38 -20.64
C GLY A 716 7.08 -9.88 -21.86
N LEU A 717 7.36 -10.74 -22.86
CA LEU A 717 8.11 -10.35 -24.05
C LEU A 717 7.43 -9.20 -24.81
N LYS A 718 6.10 -9.19 -24.93
CA LYS A 718 5.35 -8.11 -25.59
C LYS A 718 5.62 -6.75 -24.97
N GLU A 719 5.49 -6.64 -23.65
CA GLU A 719 5.70 -5.39 -22.91
C GLU A 719 7.15 -4.93 -22.97
N LYS A 720 8.09 -5.86 -22.85
CA LYS A 720 9.53 -5.60 -22.99
C LYS A 720 9.85 -5.07 -24.38
N THR A 721 9.29 -5.66 -25.41
CA THR A 721 9.47 -5.21 -26.81
C THR A 721 8.89 -3.82 -27.05
N LEU A 722 7.68 -3.53 -26.52
CA LEU A 722 7.07 -2.22 -26.63
C LEU A 722 7.90 -1.13 -25.92
N SER A 723 8.58 -1.47 -24.84
CA SER A 723 9.49 -0.53 -24.16
C SER A 723 10.79 -0.30 -24.94
N ALA A 724 11.34 -1.37 -25.50
CA ALA A 724 12.52 -1.29 -26.35
C ALA A 724 12.27 -0.41 -27.58
N HIS A 725 11.15 -0.60 -28.26
CA HIS A 725 10.73 0.25 -29.38
C HIS A 725 10.58 1.72 -28.96
N ARG A 726 9.94 2.00 -27.82
CA ARG A 726 9.83 3.36 -27.27
C ARG A 726 11.18 4.00 -26.93
N ALA A 727 12.14 3.20 -26.46
CA ALA A 727 13.49 3.65 -26.16
C ALA A 727 14.33 3.93 -27.42
N GLY A 728 13.84 3.54 -28.61
CA GLY A 728 14.55 3.72 -29.89
C GLY A 728 15.55 2.62 -30.19
N LEU A 729 15.48 1.48 -29.50
CA LEU A 729 16.26 0.29 -29.85
C LEU A 729 15.75 -0.29 -31.16
N THR A 730 16.65 -0.86 -31.97
CA THR A 730 16.31 -1.47 -33.26
C THR A 730 16.49 -2.98 -33.27
N THR A 731 17.27 -3.52 -32.35
CA THR A 731 17.58 -4.94 -32.25
C THR A 731 17.26 -5.47 -30.87
N ILE A 732 16.59 -6.61 -30.79
CA ILE A 732 16.23 -7.25 -29.52
C ILE A 732 16.71 -8.70 -29.53
N ILE A 733 17.56 -9.04 -28.57
CA ILE A 733 18.00 -10.41 -28.35
C ILE A 733 17.05 -11.08 -27.37
N ILE A 734 16.47 -12.21 -27.77
CA ILE A 734 15.46 -12.95 -26.98
C ILE A 734 15.84 -14.42 -26.85
N PRO A 735 15.38 -15.13 -25.82
CA PRO A 735 15.52 -16.58 -25.75
C PRO A 735 14.78 -17.27 -26.91
N LYS A 736 15.34 -18.33 -27.47
CA LYS A 736 14.75 -19.12 -28.56
C LYS A 736 13.36 -19.61 -28.22
N ASP A 737 13.14 -20.03 -26.99
CA ASP A 737 11.85 -20.56 -26.52
C ASP A 737 10.74 -19.47 -26.51
N ASN A 738 11.09 -18.17 -26.54
CA ASN A 738 10.17 -17.06 -26.64
C ASN A 738 9.86 -16.65 -28.10
N GLU A 739 10.39 -17.34 -29.11
CA GLU A 739 10.08 -17.05 -30.52
C GLU A 739 8.58 -17.15 -30.82
N ARG A 740 7.89 -18.10 -30.18
CA ARG A 740 6.43 -18.24 -30.24
C ARG A 740 5.65 -17.02 -29.72
N ASP A 741 6.24 -16.25 -28.79
CA ASP A 741 5.59 -15.08 -28.19
C ASP A 741 5.68 -13.84 -29.10
N LEU A 742 6.44 -13.92 -30.21
CA LEU A 742 6.54 -12.85 -31.21
C LEU A 742 5.19 -12.58 -31.91
N ASP A 743 4.31 -13.58 -31.96
CA ASP A 743 2.96 -13.45 -32.60
C ASP A 743 2.04 -12.56 -31.71
N ASP A 744 2.38 -12.33 -30.46
CA ASP A 744 1.64 -11.43 -29.57
C ASP A 744 2.05 -9.96 -29.73
N ILE A 745 3.15 -9.69 -30.43
CA ILE A 745 3.66 -8.35 -30.69
C ILE A 745 2.90 -7.74 -31.87
N PRO A 746 2.39 -6.50 -31.73
CA PRO A 746 1.73 -5.82 -32.84
C PRO A 746 2.61 -5.75 -34.09
N GLU A 747 2.01 -6.04 -35.24
CA GLU A 747 2.72 -6.15 -36.52
C GLU A 747 3.48 -4.86 -36.90
N SER A 748 2.93 -3.70 -36.53
CA SER A 748 3.59 -2.41 -36.72
C SER A 748 4.94 -2.30 -36.00
N VAL A 749 5.01 -2.81 -34.78
CA VAL A 749 6.25 -2.81 -33.96
C VAL A 749 7.19 -3.92 -34.42
N ARG A 750 6.64 -5.08 -34.73
CA ARG A 750 7.41 -6.24 -35.22
C ARG A 750 8.19 -5.95 -36.51
N LYS A 751 7.63 -5.13 -37.41
CA LYS A 751 8.29 -4.71 -38.66
C LYS A 751 9.43 -3.72 -38.47
N GLU A 752 9.42 -2.96 -37.36
CA GLU A 752 10.42 -1.93 -37.08
C GLU A 752 11.60 -2.45 -36.25
N LEU A 753 11.51 -3.66 -35.70
CA LEU A 753 12.48 -4.28 -34.84
C LEU A 753 13.06 -5.56 -35.42
N THR A 754 14.34 -5.76 -35.25
CA THR A 754 15.04 -7.02 -35.56
C THR A 754 15.08 -7.89 -34.31
N PHE A 755 14.55 -9.11 -34.37
CA PHE A 755 14.60 -10.07 -33.28
C PHE A 755 15.67 -11.12 -33.55
N ILE A 756 16.54 -11.37 -32.56
CA ILE A 756 17.58 -12.40 -32.61
C ILE A 756 17.29 -13.44 -31.55
N PRO A 757 16.67 -14.59 -31.92
CA PRO A 757 16.45 -15.70 -31.00
C PRO A 757 17.77 -16.42 -30.72
N VAL A 758 18.12 -16.61 -29.43
CA VAL A 758 19.37 -17.22 -28.99
C VAL A 758 19.11 -18.37 -28.01
N THR A 759 19.99 -19.35 -28.01
CA THR A 759 19.99 -20.50 -27.10
C THR A 759 21.12 -20.45 -26.08
N HIS A 760 22.17 -19.71 -26.42
CA HIS A 760 23.39 -19.63 -25.63
C HIS A 760 23.94 -18.20 -25.55
N VAL A 761 24.66 -17.91 -24.47
CA VAL A 761 25.28 -16.59 -24.24
C VAL A 761 26.24 -16.19 -25.33
N ASP A 762 26.94 -17.16 -25.96
CA ASP A 762 27.88 -16.86 -27.06
C ASP A 762 27.21 -16.11 -28.20
N GLU A 763 26.00 -16.57 -28.61
CA GLU A 763 25.19 -15.91 -29.63
C GLU A 763 24.77 -14.51 -29.21
N VAL A 764 24.55 -14.29 -27.90
CA VAL A 764 24.26 -12.94 -27.36
C VAL A 764 25.47 -12.03 -27.53
N LEU A 765 26.65 -12.49 -27.13
CA LEU A 765 27.89 -11.72 -27.19
C LEU A 765 28.28 -11.36 -28.62
N GLU A 766 28.18 -12.30 -29.56
CA GLU A 766 28.45 -12.07 -30.98
C GLU A 766 27.57 -10.96 -31.59
N ASN A 767 26.31 -10.89 -31.16
CA ASN A 767 25.37 -9.90 -31.68
C ASN A 767 25.38 -8.56 -30.92
N ALA A 768 25.74 -8.57 -29.63
CA ALA A 768 25.67 -7.39 -28.78
C ALA A 768 27.01 -6.63 -28.71
N ILE A 769 28.16 -7.33 -28.71
CA ILE A 769 29.48 -6.70 -28.59
C ILE A 769 29.99 -6.30 -29.98
N VAL A 770 30.63 -5.12 -30.06
CA VAL A 770 31.29 -4.69 -31.29
C VAL A 770 32.56 -5.51 -31.46
N GLY A 771 32.54 -6.47 -32.36
CA GLY A 771 33.74 -7.21 -32.79
C GLY A 771 34.59 -6.39 -33.76
N GLU A 772 35.87 -6.64 -33.84
CA GLU A 772 36.67 -6.20 -35.00
C GLU A 772 35.99 -6.82 -36.25
N LYS A 773 35.60 -5.95 -37.20
CA LYS A 773 35.17 -6.44 -38.52
C LYS A 773 36.30 -7.27 -39.07
N SER A 774 36.13 -8.58 -39.16
CA SER A 774 36.97 -9.38 -40.07
C SER A 774 36.72 -8.81 -41.46
N GLU A 775 37.67 -8.01 -41.97
CA GLU A 775 37.74 -7.71 -43.39
C GLU A 775 37.93 -9.06 -44.09
N ASN A 776 36.88 -9.58 -44.65
CA ASN A 776 36.86 -10.59 -45.71
C ASN A 776 36.14 -10.02 -46.92
#